data_39f612de453979e2aaa0aa6807df191b
#
_entry.id   39f612de453979e2aaa0aa6807df191b
#
_cell.length_a   1.000
_cell.length_b   1.000
_cell.length_c   1.000
_cell.angle_alpha   90.00
_cell.angle_beta   90.00
_cell.angle_gamma   90.00
#
_symmetry.space_group_name_H-M   'P 1'
#
loop_
_entity.id
_entity.type
_entity.pdbx_description
1 polymer ?
#
loop_
_entity_poly.entity_id
_entity_poly.type
_entity_poly.pdbx_seq_one_letter_code
_entity_poly.pdbx_strand_id
1 'polypeptide(L)'
;MLHYPPSHPDPTVVDVYHGQPVPDPYRWLEDLDSEQTRAWIEAQNRLTFDYLQRIPARQRLLERLTQLWNYEKYSQPFKEGGRYFYFKNDGLQNQSVLYTQESLEGEARVLLDPNTFSEDGTVALSGIAISRDGRYLAYGLSRSGSDWQEWKVRDIETGEDLPDHLCWIKFSGASWTRDGQGFFYSRYDEPPPGSEYESTNYFQKLYYHRLGTPQSEDVLIYHRPDQKEWGFAGGVTEDGNYLIISVWRGTDPKNLLFYKDLRDPNSPVVELICEFQAEYSFVGNDGSRFWLLTDFQAPRRRLVALDLDNPGHLQEVIPEAEETLQGVSLIHNQFVAFYLKDAHTQIKTFALDGTYLGEIPLPGLGSASGFAGKRYDTETFYTFTSFTTPPTIYRYDFTTGRSTLFRQPQVDFDPHAYEVQQVFYASKDGTRIPMFLVHRRGLARTGDHPTLLYGYGGFGISLTPSFSVGLVAWLEMGGVYAQPNLRGGGEYGEAWHQAGTKLNKQKVFDDFIAAAEWLIAHGYTNPSKLAIAGGSNGGLLVGACLTQRPDLFAAALPAVGVFDMLRFHKFTIGWAWVSEYGSPDNPEEFKALYAYSPLHNLKPGTAYPATLITTADHDDRVVPAHSFKFAAALQAAQGGSQPILIRIDTKAGHGAGKPTSKLIEETADRWAFLVQVLGIPGDGRGVSEL
;
A
#
# COMPACT_ATOMS: atom_id res chain seq x y z
N MET A 1 -30.41 19.25 11.30
CA MET A 1 -29.60 19.33 10.09
C MET A 1 -28.24 19.93 10.47
N LEU A 2 -27.14 19.34 10.09
CA LEU A 2 -25.82 19.90 10.39
C LEU A 2 -25.59 21.21 9.62
N HIS A 3 -24.99 22.18 10.30
CA HIS A 3 -24.55 23.42 9.66
C HIS A 3 -23.08 23.29 9.30
N TYR A 4 -22.80 23.22 8.00
CA TYR A 4 -21.44 23.14 7.50
C TYR A 4 -20.75 24.49 7.51
N PRO A 5 -19.43 24.54 7.81
CA PRO A 5 -18.65 25.75 7.59
C PRO A 5 -18.78 26.20 6.14
N PRO A 6 -18.84 27.51 5.86
CA PRO A 6 -18.98 27.97 4.50
C PRO A 6 -17.75 27.61 3.66
N SER A 7 -18.00 26.98 2.52
CA SER A 7 -17.01 26.74 1.47
C SER A 7 -17.38 27.64 0.31
N HIS A 8 -16.70 28.77 0.17
CA HIS A 8 -17.06 29.80 -0.81
C HIS A 8 -16.73 29.35 -2.23
N PRO A 9 -17.72 29.00 -3.07
CA PRO A 9 -17.45 28.63 -4.45
C PRO A 9 -17.06 29.85 -5.29
N ASP A 10 -16.07 29.68 -6.12
CA ASP A 10 -15.70 30.68 -7.14
C ASP A 10 -16.21 30.21 -8.51
N PRO A 11 -17.33 30.76 -8.99
CA PRO A 11 -17.92 30.34 -10.26
C PRO A 11 -17.14 30.81 -11.50
N THR A 12 -16.12 31.65 -11.33
CA THR A 12 -15.29 32.13 -12.43
C THR A 12 -14.22 31.15 -12.86
N VAL A 13 -13.90 30.15 -12.01
CA VAL A 13 -12.88 29.14 -12.30
C VAL A 13 -13.50 28.04 -13.13
N VAL A 14 -13.18 28.05 -14.42
CA VAL A 14 -13.67 27.07 -15.41
C VAL A 14 -12.50 26.66 -16.30
N ASP A 15 -12.23 25.36 -16.36
CA ASP A 15 -11.31 24.78 -17.34
C ASP A 15 -12.07 24.33 -18.59
N VAL A 16 -11.38 24.32 -19.72
CA VAL A 16 -11.96 23.83 -20.98
C VAL A 16 -11.14 22.62 -21.45
N TYR A 17 -11.80 21.46 -21.52
CA TYR A 17 -11.22 20.22 -22.02
C TYR A 17 -11.88 19.85 -23.36
N HIS A 18 -11.14 19.88 -24.45
CA HIS A 18 -11.64 19.47 -25.77
C HIS A 18 -12.96 20.17 -26.14
N GLY A 19 -13.06 21.47 -25.82
CA GLY A 19 -14.28 22.25 -26.05
C GLY A 19 -15.37 22.12 -24.98
N GLN A 20 -15.18 21.25 -23.98
CA GLN A 20 -16.11 21.09 -22.86
C GLN A 20 -15.68 21.96 -21.68
N PRO A 21 -16.50 22.95 -21.28
CA PRO A 21 -16.23 23.71 -20.06
C PRO A 21 -16.52 22.85 -18.81
N VAL A 22 -15.59 22.91 -17.86
CA VAL A 22 -15.69 22.18 -16.59
C VAL A 22 -15.43 23.15 -15.44
N PRO A 23 -16.44 23.50 -14.65
CA PRO A 23 -16.26 24.34 -13.47
C PRO A 23 -15.42 23.64 -12.38
N ASP A 24 -14.58 24.43 -11.71
CA ASP A 24 -13.83 23.98 -10.54
C ASP A 24 -13.91 25.05 -9.43
N PRO A 25 -15.09 25.22 -8.83
CA PRO A 25 -15.37 26.34 -7.94
C PRO A 25 -14.63 26.33 -6.62
N TYR A 26 -14.06 25.19 -6.23
CA TYR A 26 -13.29 25.04 -4.99
C TYR A 26 -11.80 24.90 -5.22
N ARG A 27 -11.29 25.35 -6.38
CA ARG A 27 -9.86 25.30 -6.71
C ARG A 27 -8.98 25.98 -5.67
N TRP A 28 -9.46 27.01 -5.01
CA TRP A 28 -8.70 27.69 -3.96
C TRP A 28 -8.27 26.77 -2.81
N LEU A 29 -8.94 25.63 -2.60
CA LEU A 29 -8.55 24.60 -1.63
C LEU A 29 -7.29 23.82 -2.06
N GLU A 30 -6.82 23.99 -3.28
CA GLU A 30 -5.53 23.42 -3.73
C GLU A 30 -4.33 24.14 -3.12
N ASP A 31 -4.47 25.40 -2.73
CA ASP A 31 -3.44 26.16 -2.04
C ASP A 31 -3.47 25.85 -0.55
N LEU A 32 -2.63 24.90 -0.12
CA LEU A 32 -2.61 24.39 1.26
C LEU A 32 -2.06 25.44 2.25
N ASP A 33 -1.30 26.39 1.78
CA ASP A 33 -0.64 27.39 2.62
C ASP A 33 -1.45 28.69 2.77
N SER A 34 -2.51 28.85 2.01
CA SER A 34 -3.36 30.04 2.11
C SER A 34 -4.07 30.10 3.47
N GLU A 35 -4.21 31.32 3.97
CA GLU A 35 -4.95 31.57 5.22
C GLU A 35 -6.40 31.06 5.12
N GLN A 36 -7.03 31.24 3.97
CA GLN A 36 -8.40 30.79 3.71
C GLN A 36 -8.53 29.27 3.82
N THR A 37 -7.61 28.51 3.22
CA THR A 37 -7.61 27.02 3.30
C THR A 37 -7.35 26.54 4.73
N ARG A 38 -6.40 27.15 5.44
CA ARG A 38 -6.13 26.82 6.84
C ARG A 38 -7.35 27.05 7.74
N ALA A 39 -8.03 28.18 7.57
CA ALA A 39 -9.27 28.46 8.32
C ALA A 39 -10.38 27.47 7.99
N TRP A 40 -10.50 27.06 6.74
CA TRP A 40 -11.46 26.04 6.32
C TRP A 40 -11.16 24.68 6.96
N ILE A 41 -9.90 24.25 6.99
CA ILE A 41 -9.45 23.01 7.64
C ILE A 41 -9.82 23.00 9.12
N GLU A 42 -9.51 24.08 9.84
CA GLU A 42 -9.84 24.20 11.26
C GLU A 42 -11.36 24.13 11.52
N ALA A 43 -12.14 24.81 10.71
CA ALA A 43 -13.59 24.84 10.86
C ALA A 43 -14.22 23.45 10.56
N GLN A 44 -13.76 22.77 9.52
CA GLN A 44 -14.21 21.41 9.18
C GLN A 44 -13.84 20.40 10.27
N ASN A 45 -12.61 20.43 10.75
CA ASN A 45 -12.17 19.55 11.84
C ASN A 45 -12.95 19.79 13.13
N ARG A 46 -13.23 21.05 13.46
CA ARG A 46 -14.06 21.38 14.63
C ARG A 46 -15.43 20.74 14.52
N LEU A 47 -16.09 20.88 13.38
CA LEU A 47 -17.40 20.24 13.16
C LEU A 47 -17.31 18.71 13.27
N THR A 48 -16.33 18.12 12.65
CA THR A 48 -16.13 16.66 12.62
C THR A 48 -15.87 16.10 14.01
N PHE A 49 -14.91 16.66 14.74
CA PHE A 49 -14.55 16.17 16.07
C PHE A 49 -15.67 16.44 17.10
N ASP A 50 -16.38 17.57 17.00
CA ASP A 50 -17.55 17.82 17.84
C ASP A 50 -18.64 16.77 17.60
N TYR A 51 -18.87 16.39 16.35
CA TYR A 51 -19.82 15.32 16.01
C TYR A 51 -19.38 13.97 16.56
N LEU A 52 -18.13 13.56 16.30
CA LEU A 52 -17.61 12.25 16.70
C LEU A 52 -17.55 12.09 18.23
N GLN A 53 -17.13 13.14 18.96
CA GLN A 53 -17.01 13.10 20.42
C GLN A 53 -18.34 12.91 21.13
N ARG A 54 -19.46 13.27 20.50
CA ARG A 54 -20.82 13.09 21.06
C ARG A 54 -21.35 11.67 20.89
N ILE A 55 -20.68 10.82 20.11
CA ILE A 55 -21.12 9.45 19.89
C ILE A 55 -20.78 8.60 21.12
N PRO A 56 -21.76 8.04 21.83
CA PRO A 56 -21.49 7.33 23.10
C PRO A 56 -20.57 6.13 22.95
N ALA A 57 -20.59 5.45 21.81
CA ALA A 57 -19.76 4.28 21.54
C ALA A 57 -18.27 4.60 21.38
N ARG A 58 -17.91 5.86 21.06
CA ARG A 58 -16.55 6.24 20.70
C ARG A 58 -15.53 5.90 21.79
N GLN A 59 -15.81 6.26 23.02
CA GLN A 59 -14.88 6.04 24.14
C GLN A 59 -14.65 4.54 24.39
N ARG A 60 -15.71 3.74 24.35
CA ARG A 60 -15.58 2.28 24.50
C ARG A 60 -14.82 1.63 23.36
N LEU A 61 -15.02 2.10 22.14
CA LEU A 61 -14.26 1.65 20.98
C LEU A 61 -12.78 1.99 21.12
N LEU A 62 -12.47 3.20 21.58
CA LEU A 62 -11.09 3.63 21.83
C LEU A 62 -10.43 2.72 22.86
N GLU A 63 -11.09 2.42 23.96
CA GLU A 63 -10.59 1.53 25.00
C GLU A 63 -10.42 0.09 24.49
N ARG A 64 -11.41 -0.44 23.77
CA ARG A 64 -11.32 -1.82 23.23
C ARG A 64 -10.25 -1.96 22.17
N LEU A 65 -10.15 -1.01 21.26
CA LEU A 65 -9.08 -0.98 20.25
C LEU A 65 -7.71 -0.91 20.90
N THR A 66 -7.55 -0.11 21.95
CA THR A 66 -6.29 -0.01 22.70
C THR A 66 -5.93 -1.36 23.32
N GLN A 67 -6.88 -2.06 23.94
CA GLN A 67 -6.67 -3.40 24.49
C GLN A 67 -6.28 -4.41 23.40
N LEU A 68 -7.00 -4.43 22.29
CA LEU A 68 -6.73 -5.34 21.17
C LEU A 68 -5.39 -5.05 20.50
N TRP A 69 -5.00 -3.78 20.44
CA TRP A 69 -3.72 -3.36 19.84
C TRP A 69 -2.51 -3.69 20.71
N ASN A 70 -2.73 -3.82 22.01
CA ASN A 70 -1.66 -4.01 22.99
C ASN A 70 -1.22 -5.47 23.09
N TYR A 71 -0.54 -5.94 22.05
CA TYR A 71 0.14 -7.23 22.03
C TYR A 71 1.52 -7.07 21.41
N GLU A 72 2.48 -7.92 21.80
CA GLU A 72 3.82 -7.91 21.22
C GLU A 72 3.78 -8.29 19.75
N LYS A 73 4.37 -7.44 18.91
CA LYS A 73 4.47 -7.61 17.47
C LYS A 73 5.92 -7.75 17.07
N TYR A 74 6.20 -8.75 16.26
CA TYR A 74 7.53 -9.03 15.74
C TYR A 74 7.48 -9.12 14.21
N SER A 75 8.51 -8.59 13.55
CA SER A 75 8.80 -8.98 12.17
C SER A 75 9.56 -10.31 12.16
N GLN A 76 9.53 -11.01 11.02
CA GLN A 76 10.42 -12.14 10.84
C GLN A 76 11.89 -11.68 10.91
N PRO A 77 12.79 -12.46 11.55
CA PRO A 77 14.18 -12.11 11.58
C PRO A 77 14.83 -12.31 10.20
N PHE A 78 15.81 -11.46 9.90
CA PHE A 78 16.68 -11.63 8.73
C PHE A 78 18.14 -11.56 9.17
N LYS A 79 19.03 -12.06 8.32
CA LYS A 79 20.44 -12.26 8.66
C LYS A 79 21.34 -11.49 7.70
N GLU A 80 22.28 -10.75 8.26
CA GLU A 80 23.40 -10.12 7.52
C GLU A 80 24.67 -10.15 8.37
N GLY A 81 25.81 -10.44 7.75
CA GLY A 81 27.10 -10.44 8.42
C GLY A 81 27.17 -11.34 9.66
N GLY A 82 26.42 -12.43 9.66
CA GLY A 82 26.37 -13.35 10.79
C GLY A 82 25.50 -12.90 11.97
N ARG A 83 24.79 -11.79 11.84
CA ARG A 83 23.87 -11.25 12.86
C ARG A 83 22.45 -11.35 12.38
N TYR A 84 21.52 -11.42 13.36
CA TYR A 84 20.08 -11.35 13.13
C TYR A 84 19.56 -9.97 13.43
N PHE A 85 18.54 -9.55 12.66
CA PHE A 85 17.86 -8.27 12.80
C PHE A 85 16.36 -8.50 12.73
N TYR A 86 15.58 -7.79 13.52
CA TYR A 86 14.12 -7.81 13.48
C TYR A 86 13.54 -6.57 14.11
N PHE A 87 12.31 -6.27 13.75
CA PHE A 87 11.51 -5.23 14.39
C PHE A 87 10.64 -5.82 15.48
N LYS A 88 10.50 -5.08 16.56
CA LYS A 88 9.61 -5.43 17.67
C LYS A 88 8.85 -4.19 18.12
N ASN A 89 7.56 -4.37 18.41
CA ASN A 89 6.72 -3.37 19.09
C ASN A 89 6.14 -4.04 20.35
N ASP A 90 6.31 -3.42 21.49
CA ASP A 90 5.83 -3.96 22.79
C ASP A 90 4.30 -4.01 22.89
N GLY A 91 3.61 -3.35 21.98
CA GLY A 91 2.15 -3.32 21.87
C GLY A 91 1.62 -1.94 21.49
N LEU A 92 1.96 -0.91 22.23
CA LEU A 92 1.44 0.44 22.03
C LEU A 92 2.50 1.48 21.65
N GLN A 93 3.75 1.07 21.42
CA GLN A 93 4.76 1.98 20.91
C GLN A 93 4.32 2.59 19.58
N ASN A 94 4.53 3.89 19.40
CA ASN A 94 4.13 4.58 18.18
C ASN A 94 4.85 4.07 16.94
N GLN A 95 6.13 3.69 17.08
CA GLN A 95 6.95 3.11 16.03
C GLN A 95 7.58 1.81 16.54
N SER A 96 7.75 0.84 15.65
CA SER A 96 8.47 -0.39 15.97
C SER A 96 9.97 -0.12 16.08
N VAL A 97 10.64 -0.89 16.92
CA VAL A 97 12.05 -0.74 17.26
C VAL A 97 12.87 -1.81 16.56
N LEU A 98 14.00 -1.43 15.97
CA LEU A 98 14.94 -2.35 15.32
C LEU A 98 15.91 -2.92 16.36
N TYR A 99 15.94 -4.26 16.44
CA TYR A 99 16.83 -5.03 17.31
C TYR A 99 17.86 -5.80 16.51
N THR A 100 18.98 -6.11 17.15
CA THR A 100 19.99 -7.01 16.64
C THR A 100 20.44 -8.00 17.71
N GLN A 101 20.82 -9.21 17.27
CA GLN A 101 21.41 -10.25 18.12
C GLN A 101 22.35 -11.14 17.31
N GLU A 102 23.33 -11.75 18.00
CA GLU A 102 24.34 -12.59 17.34
C GLU A 102 23.83 -13.98 16.99
N SER A 103 22.88 -14.49 17.76
CA SER A 103 22.18 -15.75 17.52
C SER A 103 20.73 -15.61 17.90
N LEU A 104 19.88 -16.54 17.44
CA LEU A 104 18.45 -16.52 17.77
C LEU A 104 18.16 -16.68 19.27
N GLU A 105 19.05 -17.37 19.99
CA GLU A 105 19.00 -17.57 21.44
C GLU A 105 19.83 -16.52 22.22
N GLY A 106 20.55 -15.68 21.50
CA GLY A 106 21.42 -14.67 22.09
C GLY A 106 20.66 -13.49 22.67
N GLU A 107 21.39 -12.66 23.40
CA GLU A 107 20.85 -11.43 23.96
C GLU A 107 20.56 -10.42 22.84
N ALA A 108 19.32 -9.92 22.80
CA ALA A 108 18.92 -8.87 21.88
C ALA A 108 19.29 -7.49 22.42
N ARG A 109 19.79 -6.61 21.55
CA ARG A 109 19.97 -5.20 21.88
C ARG A 109 19.26 -4.29 20.89
N VAL A 110 18.83 -3.14 21.37
CA VAL A 110 18.23 -2.09 20.53
C VAL A 110 19.32 -1.53 19.62
N LEU A 111 19.09 -1.58 18.31
CA LEU A 111 19.95 -0.96 17.32
C LEU A 111 19.45 0.43 16.93
N LEU A 112 18.15 0.59 16.76
CA LEU A 112 17.53 1.85 16.37
C LEU A 112 16.11 1.94 16.92
N ASP A 113 15.85 2.99 17.71
CA ASP A 113 14.52 3.25 18.27
C ASP A 113 13.93 4.54 17.69
N PRO A 114 13.03 4.45 16.71
CA PRO A 114 12.43 5.64 16.09
C PRO A 114 11.58 6.47 17.05
N ASN A 115 11.13 5.90 18.17
CA ASN A 115 10.36 6.62 19.19
C ASN A 115 11.18 7.72 19.87
N THR A 116 12.51 7.66 19.76
CA THR A 116 13.42 8.68 20.32
C THR A 116 13.63 9.87 19.40
N PHE A 117 13.16 9.82 18.15
CA PHE A 117 13.40 10.89 17.17
C PHE A 117 12.37 12.02 17.21
N SER A 118 11.22 11.80 17.84
CA SER A 118 10.19 12.81 18.05
C SER A 118 9.38 12.47 19.31
N GLU A 119 8.80 13.49 19.94
CA GLU A 119 7.97 13.29 21.12
C GLU A 119 6.63 12.62 20.79
N ASP A 120 6.09 12.90 19.61
CA ASP A 120 4.77 12.43 19.16
C ASP A 120 4.82 11.19 18.27
N GLY A 121 6.02 10.63 18.01
CA GLY A 121 6.18 9.44 17.19
C GLY A 121 5.96 9.68 15.68
N THR A 122 5.95 10.92 15.21
CA THR A 122 5.70 11.24 13.79
C THR A 122 6.92 11.11 12.89
N VAL A 123 8.10 10.85 13.44
CA VAL A 123 9.29 10.46 12.67
C VAL A 123 9.37 8.94 12.61
N ALA A 124 9.34 8.40 11.40
CA ALA A 124 9.30 6.96 11.15
C ALA A 124 10.48 6.50 10.30
N LEU A 125 10.87 5.23 10.43
CA LEU A 125 11.77 4.59 9.49
C LEU A 125 11.04 4.37 8.16
N SER A 126 11.66 4.81 7.07
CA SER A 126 11.18 4.59 5.71
C SER A 126 11.89 3.43 5.02
N GLY A 127 13.04 3.02 5.51
CA GLY A 127 13.79 1.89 5.01
C GLY A 127 15.08 1.67 5.76
N ILE A 128 15.63 0.48 5.61
CA ILE A 128 16.92 0.09 6.17
C ILE A 128 17.72 -0.72 5.14
N ALA A 129 19.03 -0.61 5.21
CA ALA A 129 19.95 -1.44 4.45
C ALA A 129 21.22 -1.72 5.29
N ILE A 130 21.54 -2.99 5.48
CA ILE A 130 22.67 -3.41 6.29
C ILE A 130 23.81 -3.83 5.35
N SER A 131 25.03 -3.38 5.64
CA SER A 131 26.19 -3.76 4.87
C SER A 131 26.47 -5.27 5.00
N ARG A 132 27.10 -5.85 3.97
CA ARG A 132 27.30 -7.31 3.87
C ARG A 132 28.08 -7.91 5.02
N ASP A 133 28.98 -7.14 5.62
CA ASP A 133 29.77 -7.53 6.80
C ASP A 133 29.02 -7.33 8.14
N GLY A 134 27.82 -6.79 8.10
CA GLY A 134 27.01 -6.52 9.29
C GLY A 134 27.50 -5.34 10.13
N ARG A 135 28.37 -4.47 9.57
CA ARG A 135 29.00 -3.38 10.31
C ARG A 135 28.19 -2.09 10.29
N TYR A 136 27.55 -1.76 9.17
CA TYR A 136 26.87 -0.49 8.99
C TYR A 136 25.39 -0.68 8.67
N LEU A 137 24.57 0.18 9.26
CA LEU A 137 23.16 0.34 8.96
C LEU A 137 22.94 1.67 8.27
N ALA A 138 22.54 1.65 7.00
CA ALA A 138 21.94 2.80 6.34
C ALA A 138 20.44 2.81 6.64
N TYR A 139 19.89 3.93 7.09
CA TYR A 139 18.48 4.02 7.44
C TYR A 139 17.87 5.33 6.96
N GLY A 140 16.65 5.22 6.44
CA GLY A 140 15.85 6.33 5.97
C GLY A 140 14.84 6.78 7.00
N LEU A 141 14.66 8.07 7.14
CA LEU A 141 13.68 8.70 8.01
C LEU A 141 12.65 9.48 7.19
N SER A 142 11.39 9.32 7.54
CA SER A 142 10.26 10.07 7.00
C SER A 142 9.61 10.88 8.12
N ARG A 143 9.28 12.13 7.84
CA ARG A 143 8.65 13.02 8.81
C ARG A 143 7.19 13.24 8.47
N SER A 144 6.32 13.11 9.47
CA SER A 144 4.88 13.37 9.34
C SER A 144 4.22 12.60 8.18
N GLY A 145 4.72 11.41 7.87
CA GLY A 145 4.16 10.54 6.83
C GLY A 145 4.44 10.97 5.39
N SER A 146 5.27 11.99 5.16
CA SER A 146 5.70 12.39 3.82
C SER A 146 6.47 11.28 3.11
N ASP A 147 6.40 11.24 1.79
CA ASP A 147 7.25 10.37 0.97
C ASP A 147 8.71 10.84 0.90
N TRP A 148 9.00 12.08 1.29
CA TRP A 148 10.38 12.58 1.38
C TRP A 148 11.13 11.88 2.50
N GLN A 149 12.37 11.45 2.20
CA GLN A 149 13.24 10.72 3.10
C GLN A 149 14.58 11.42 3.28
N GLU A 150 15.11 11.31 4.50
CA GLU A 150 16.49 11.61 4.82
C GLU A 150 17.18 10.30 5.19
N TRP A 151 18.39 10.06 4.71
CA TRP A 151 19.14 8.86 5.01
C TRP A 151 20.38 9.17 5.82
N LYS A 152 20.64 8.33 6.81
CA LYS A 152 21.80 8.36 7.71
C LYS A 152 22.44 6.99 7.78
N VAL A 153 23.62 6.93 8.38
CA VAL A 153 24.37 5.69 8.57
C VAL A 153 24.78 5.55 10.03
N ARG A 154 24.57 4.35 10.59
CA ARG A 154 24.93 4.00 11.95
C ARG A 154 25.96 2.86 11.94
N ASP A 155 26.98 2.95 12.79
CA ASP A 155 27.87 1.84 13.12
C ASP A 155 27.11 0.88 14.05
N ILE A 156 26.93 -0.36 13.62
CA ILE A 156 26.13 -1.36 14.36
C ILE A 156 26.81 -1.77 15.67
N GLU A 157 28.13 -1.82 15.68
CA GLU A 157 28.89 -2.23 16.88
C GLU A 157 28.80 -1.16 17.99
N THR A 158 29.02 0.09 17.64
CA THR A 158 29.03 1.20 18.60
C THR A 158 27.64 1.77 18.89
N GLY A 159 26.71 1.62 17.96
CA GLY A 159 25.39 2.24 18.00
C GLY A 159 25.41 3.75 17.71
N GLU A 160 26.53 4.28 17.24
CA GLU A 160 26.71 5.71 16.95
C GLU A 160 26.52 6.00 15.46
N ASP A 161 25.93 7.14 15.15
CA ASP A 161 25.78 7.60 13.78
C ASP A 161 27.09 8.18 13.25
N LEU A 162 27.38 7.86 11.97
CA LEU A 162 28.39 8.53 11.18
C LEU A 162 27.88 9.93 10.78
N PRO A 163 28.76 10.81 10.29
CA PRO A 163 28.33 12.14 9.84
C PRO A 163 27.52 12.15 8.54
N ASP A 164 27.41 11.02 7.87
CA ASP A 164 26.71 10.87 6.60
C ASP A 164 25.24 11.29 6.73
N HIS A 165 24.79 12.20 5.83
CA HIS A 165 23.43 12.69 5.81
C HIS A 165 23.02 12.97 4.36
N LEU A 166 22.02 12.25 3.86
CA LEU A 166 21.51 12.34 2.50
C LEU A 166 20.07 12.85 2.49
N CYS A 167 19.77 13.78 1.59
CA CYS A 167 18.47 14.44 1.50
C CYS A 167 17.86 14.28 0.10
N TRP A 168 16.59 14.73 -0.03
CA TRP A 168 15.83 14.77 -1.29
C TRP A 168 15.64 13.41 -1.93
N ILE A 169 15.37 12.42 -1.09
CA ILE A 169 15.15 11.04 -1.49
C ILE A 169 13.67 10.72 -1.45
N LYS A 170 13.15 10.19 -2.54
CA LYS A 170 11.80 9.62 -2.68
C LYS A 170 11.88 8.37 -3.55
N PHE A 171 11.06 7.37 -3.23
CA PHE A 171 10.93 6.15 -4.02
C PHE A 171 12.26 5.44 -4.25
N SER A 172 13.07 5.38 -3.20
CA SER A 172 14.39 4.77 -3.23
C SER A 172 14.75 4.14 -1.89
N GLY A 173 15.39 2.98 -1.95
CA GLY A 173 16.16 2.40 -0.87
C GLY A 173 17.65 2.66 -1.07
N ALA A 174 18.47 1.96 -0.30
CA ALA A 174 19.93 1.94 -0.44
C ALA A 174 20.41 0.51 -0.67
N SER A 175 21.43 0.34 -1.51
CA SER A 175 22.04 -0.97 -1.79
C SER A 175 23.56 -0.89 -1.67
N TRP A 176 24.10 -1.59 -0.68
CA TRP A 176 25.52 -1.59 -0.36
C TRP A 176 26.37 -2.29 -1.42
N THR A 177 27.55 -1.75 -1.69
CA THR A 177 28.61 -2.48 -2.37
C THR A 177 29.12 -3.61 -1.48
N ARG A 178 29.67 -4.67 -2.10
CA ARG A 178 30.16 -5.85 -1.36
C ARG A 178 31.25 -5.51 -0.36
N ASP A 179 32.10 -4.53 -0.67
CA ASP A 179 33.18 -4.08 0.19
C ASP A 179 32.73 -3.19 1.35
N GLY A 180 31.45 -2.81 1.39
CA GLY A 180 30.90 -1.97 2.45
C GLY A 180 31.36 -0.52 2.45
N GLN A 181 32.04 -0.05 1.39
CA GLN A 181 32.56 1.32 1.33
C GLN A 181 31.53 2.37 0.98
N GLY A 182 30.37 1.95 0.47
CA GLY A 182 29.29 2.86 0.10
C GLY A 182 28.07 2.12 -0.41
N PHE A 183 27.10 2.89 -0.88
CA PHE A 183 25.85 2.34 -1.39
C PHE A 183 25.28 3.16 -2.54
N PHE A 184 24.47 2.51 -3.35
CA PHE A 184 23.68 3.14 -4.41
C PHE A 184 22.31 3.55 -3.89
N TYR A 185 21.83 4.73 -4.34
CA TYR A 185 20.52 5.25 -4.01
C TYR A 185 20.06 6.22 -5.10
N SER A 186 18.77 6.50 -5.15
CA SER A 186 18.21 7.47 -6.09
C SER A 186 17.62 8.67 -5.36
N ARG A 187 17.72 9.85 -5.99
CA ARG A 187 17.19 11.09 -5.43
C ARG A 187 16.68 12.01 -6.52
N TYR A 188 15.90 12.99 -6.11
CA TYR A 188 15.52 14.14 -6.92
C TYR A 188 16.42 15.34 -6.61
N ASP A 189 16.44 16.31 -7.51
CA ASP A 189 17.02 17.60 -7.18
C ASP A 189 16.17 18.30 -6.11
N GLU A 190 16.81 19.17 -5.33
CA GLU A 190 16.12 19.95 -4.30
C GLU A 190 14.98 20.77 -4.91
N PRO A 191 13.73 20.61 -4.43
CA PRO A 191 12.62 21.43 -4.92
C PRO A 191 12.78 22.90 -4.49
N PRO A 192 12.09 23.83 -5.15
CA PRO A 192 12.07 25.23 -4.70
C PRO A 192 11.61 25.33 -3.24
N PRO A 193 12.22 26.20 -2.42
CA PRO A 193 11.86 26.32 -1.01
C PRO A 193 10.36 26.56 -0.79
N GLY A 194 9.76 25.76 0.11
CA GLY A 194 8.34 25.84 0.45
C GLY A 194 7.41 25.11 -0.52
N SER A 195 7.95 24.41 -1.54
CA SER A 195 7.15 23.66 -2.51
C SER A 195 7.31 22.13 -2.39
N GLU A 196 7.88 21.63 -1.30
CA GLU A 196 8.24 20.23 -1.12
C GLU A 196 7.05 19.29 -1.26
N TYR A 197 5.85 19.71 -0.85
CA TYR A 197 4.62 18.92 -0.88
C TYR A 197 3.75 19.17 -2.12
N GLU A 198 4.16 20.07 -2.99
CA GLU A 198 3.38 20.49 -4.16
C GLU A 198 4.11 20.27 -5.49
N SER A 199 5.45 20.39 -5.48
CA SER A 199 6.27 20.28 -6.69
C SER A 199 6.18 18.90 -7.33
N THR A 200 6.10 18.88 -8.65
CA THR A 200 6.10 17.66 -9.44
C THR A 200 7.45 16.96 -9.34
N ASN A 201 7.42 15.64 -9.13
CA ASN A 201 8.62 14.82 -9.00
C ASN A 201 9.05 14.26 -10.36
N TYR A 202 9.99 14.92 -11.00
CA TYR A 202 10.59 14.54 -12.29
C TYR A 202 12.10 14.38 -12.18
N PHE A 203 12.71 13.70 -13.14
CA PHE A 203 14.15 13.59 -13.29
C PHE A 203 14.87 12.95 -12.11
N GLN A 204 14.36 11.83 -11.61
CA GLN A 204 15.08 11.05 -10.61
C GLN A 204 16.47 10.66 -11.16
N LYS A 205 17.48 10.65 -10.30
CA LYS A 205 18.88 10.32 -10.63
C LYS A 205 19.41 9.27 -9.69
N LEU A 206 20.22 8.35 -10.22
CA LEU A 206 20.88 7.29 -9.46
C LEU A 206 22.30 7.72 -9.11
N TYR A 207 22.64 7.67 -7.82
CA TYR A 207 23.94 8.04 -7.28
C TYR A 207 24.62 6.91 -6.53
N TYR A 208 25.93 7.01 -6.39
CA TYR A 208 26.73 6.26 -5.43
C TYR A 208 27.24 7.18 -4.33
N HIS A 209 26.96 6.81 -3.08
CA HIS A 209 27.44 7.51 -1.90
C HIS A 209 28.57 6.73 -1.26
N ARG A 210 29.74 7.37 -1.07
CA ARG A 210 30.86 6.82 -0.34
C ARG A 210 30.76 7.21 1.14
N LEU A 211 30.92 6.22 2.04
CA LEU A 211 30.91 6.48 3.48
C LEU A 211 31.93 7.55 3.89
N GLY A 212 31.51 8.42 4.79
CA GLY A 212 32.33 9.47 5.36
C GLY A 212 32.52 10.69 4.48
N THR A 213 31.83 10.76 3.33
CA THR A 213 31.86 11.92 2.44
C THR A 213 30.54 12.69 2.50
N PRO A 214 30.54 14.01 2.23
CA PRO A 214 29.30 14.76 2.11
C PRO A 214 28.55 14.37 0.84
N GLN A 215 27.22 14.55 0.84
CA GLN A 215 26.35 14.22 -0.30
C GLN A 215 26.77 14.94 -1.59
N SER A 216 27.33 16.13 -1.47
CA SER A 216 27.81 16.91 -2.62
C SER A 216 28.93 16.23 -3.41
N GLU A 217 29.62 15.26 -2.81
CA GLU A 217 30.66 14.48 -3.46
C GLU A 217 30.14 13.15 -4.06
N ASP A 218 28.84 12.87 -3.96
CA ASP A 218 28.25 11.66 -4.48
C ASP A 218 28.42 11.57 -6.00
N VAL A 219 28.71 10.37 -6.48
CA VAL A 219 28.95 10.12 -7.90
C VAL A 219 27.64 9.83 -8.61
N LEU A 220 27.33 10.61 -9.64
CA LEU A 220 26.19 10.34 -10.51
C LEU A 220 26.48 9.07 -11.34
N ILE A 221 25.66 8.05 -11.16
CA ILE A 221 25.80 6.78 -11.88
C ILE A 221 24.98 6.78 -13.17
N TYR A 222 23.72 7.24 -13.08
CA TYR A 222 22.84 7.23 -14.24
C TYR A 222 21.75 8.28 -14.13
N HIS A 223 21.48 8.98 -15.23
CA HIS A 223 20.33 9.86 -15.38
C HIS A 223 19.91 9.98 -16.85
N ARG A 224 18.69 10.42 -17.08
CA ARG A 224 18.14 10.59 -18.42
C ARG A 224 17.45 11.96 -18.52
N PRO A 225 18.20 13.00 -18.92
CA PRO A 225 17.63 14.37 -19.05
C PRO A 225 16.60 14.49 -20.18
N ASP A 226 16.55 13.50 -21.08
CA ASP A 226 15.55 13.37 -22.14
C ASP A 226 14.27 12.63 -21.69
N GLN A 227 14.24 12.06 -20.47
CA GLN A 227 13.16 11.22 -19.94
C GLN A 227 12.78 11.67 -18.52
N LYS A 228 11.99 12.75 -18.43
CA LYS A 228 11.63 13.35 -17.12
C LYS A 228 10.85 12.41 -16.20
N GLU A 229 10.14 11.44 -16.78
CA GLU A 229 9.24 10.51 -16.05
C GLU A 229 9.93 9.22 -15.59
N TRP A 230 11.18 9.00 -16.00
CA TRP A 230 11.89 7.79 -15.60
C TRP A 230 12.44 7.91 -14.18
N GLY A 231 12.35 6.79 -13.45
CA GLY A 231 13.00 6.61 -12.16
C GLY A 231 13.87 5.36 -12.17
N PHE A 232 14.77 5.25 -11.20
CA PHE A 232 15.82 4.24 -11.18
C PHE A 232 15.90 3.59 -9.81
N ALA A 233 15.82 2.26 -9.77
CA ALA A 233 16.04 1.48 -8.56
C ALA A 233 17.29 0.62 -8.77
N GLY A 234 18.35 0.92 -8.02
CA GLY A 234 19.61 0.19 -8.07
C GLY A 234 19.70 -0.91 -7.02
N GLY A 235 20.11 -2.10 -7.41
CA GLY A 235 20.34 -3.22 -6.51
C GLY A 235 21.63 -3.96 -6.86
N VAL A 236 22.53 -4.12 -5.87
CA VAL A 236 23.76 -4.89 -6.04
C VAL A 236 23.43 -6.38 -5.93
N THR A 237 23.93 -7.20 -6.87
CA THR A 237 23.74 -8.65 -6.83
C THR A 237 24.40 -9.28 -5.60
N GLU A 238 23.92 -10.45 -5.19
CA GLU A 238 24.43 -11.12 -3.99
C GLU A 238 25.94 -11.40 -4.08
N ASP A 239 26.44 -11.75 -5.27
CA ASP A 239 27.88 -11.92 -5.51
C ASP A 239 28.67 -10.61 -5.53
N GLY A 240 28.00 -9.46 -5.57
CA GLY A 240 28.61 -8.13 -5.61
C GLY A 240 29.13 -7.69 -6.98
N ASN A 241 28.94 -8.50 -8.02
CA ASN A 241 29.56 -8.28 -9.34
C ASN A 241 28.80 -7.29 -10.21
N TYR A 242 27.49 -7.13 -10.00
CA TYR A 242 26.66 -6.29 -10.84
C TYR A 242 25.80 -5.34 -10.03
N LEU A 243 25.58 -4.14 -10.56
CA LEU A 243 24.51 -3.24 -10.18
C LEU A 243 23.38 -3.45 -11.19
N ILE A 244 22.24 -3.94 -10.72
CA ILE A 244 21.04 -4.06 -11.52
C ILE A 244 20.25 -2.78 -11.38
N ILE A 245 19.83 -2.17 -12.50
CA ILE A 245 19.07 -0.92 -12.51
C ILE A 245 17.71 -1.23 -13.12
N SER A 246 16.69 -1.23 -12.29
CA SER A 246 15.31 -1.29 -12.74
C SER A 246 14.84 0.11 -13.09
N VAL A 247 14.43 0.33 -14.34
CA VAL A 247 13.96 1.62 -14.82
C VAL A 247 12.44 1.61 -14.86
N TRP A 248 11.81 2.43 -14.01
CA TRP A 248 10.37 2.56 -13.95
C TRP A 248 9.92 3.88 -14.62
N ARG A 249 8.71 3.88 -15.11
CA ARG A 249 8.07 5.05 -15.73
C ARG A 249 6.67 5.21 -15.14
N GLY A 250 6.54 6.12 -14.19
CA GLY A 250 5.30 6.28 -13.45
C GLY A 250 4.90 4.99 -12.74
N THR A 251 3.64 4.63 -12.82
CA THR A 251 3.09 3.38 -12.28
C THR A 251 2.84 2.32 -13.35
N ASP A 252 3.40 2.51 -14.56
CA ASP A 252 3.37 1.50 -15.60
C ASP A 252 4.01 0.20 -15.07
N PRO A 253 3.33 -0.94 -15.10
CA PRO A 253 3.91 -2.20 -14.66
C PRO A 253 5.09 -2.65 -15.54
N LYS A 254 5.13 -2.24 -16.80
CA LYS A 254 6.24 -2.48 -17.70
C LYS A 254 7.44 -1.64 -17.29
N ASN A 255 8.64 -2.23 -17.36
CA ASN A 255 9.87 -1.56 -16.98
C ASN A 255 11.01 -1.91 -17.93
N LEU A 256 12.12 -1.20 -17.77
CA LEU A 256 13.39 -1.54 -18.40
C LEU A 256 14.32 -2.14 -17.37
N LEU A 257 15.36 -2.84 -17.83
CA LEU A 257 16.37 -3.43 -16.98
C LEU A 257 17.76 -3.15 -17.57
N PHE A 258 18.56 -2.42 -16.80
CA PHE A 258 19.95 -2.11 -17.14
C PHE A 258 20.88 -2.73 -16.12
N TYR A 259 22.18 -2.80 -16.43
CA TYR A 259 23.17 -3.25 -15.47
C TYR A 259 24.50 -2.53 -15.66
N LYS A 260 25.30 -2.53 -14.59
CA LYS A 260 26.69 -2.09 -14.60
C LYS A 260 27.55 -3.18 -13.97
N ASP A 261 28.68 -3.52 -14.63
CA ASP A 261 29.65 -4.45 -14.07
C ASP A 261 30.50 -3.73 -13.02
N LEU A 262 30.34 -4.12 -11.75
CA LEU A 262 31.05 -3.48 -10.63
C LEU A 262 32.50 -3.96 -10.46
N ARG A 263 32.91 -4.99 -11.18
CA ARG A 263 34.31 -5.48 -11.17
C ARG A 263 35.25 -4.52 -11.91
N ASP A 264 34.71 -3.73 -12.83
CA ASP A 264 35.44 -2.68 -13.54
C ASP A 264 34.80 -1.31 -13.20
N PRO A 265 35.50 -0.44 -12.44
CA PRO A 265 34.98 0.89 -12.08
C PRO A 265 34.65 1.75 -13.30
N ASN A 266 35.29 1.49 -14.44
CA ASN A 266 35.08 2.26 -15.68
C ASN A 266 34.02 1.65 -16.60
N SER A 267 33.38 0.54 -16.21
CA SER A 267 32.35 -0.08 -17.03
C SER A 267 31.16 0.86 -17.24
N PRO A 268 30.57 0.90 -18.44
CA PRO A 268 29.37 1.70 -18.67
C PRO A 268 28.14 1.00 -18.09
N VAL A 269 27.07 1.78 -17.95
CA VAL A 269 25.72 1.21 -17.77
C VAL A 269 25.28 0.62 -19.10
N VAL A 270 24.92 -0.66 -19.10
CA VAL A 270 24.43 -1.41 -20.26
C VAL A 270 22.92 -1.47 -20.23
N GLU A 271 22.29 -0.99 -21.30
CA GLU A 271 20.83 -1.05 -21.48
C GLU A 271 20.43 -2.44 -21.97
N LEU A 272 20.22 -3.39 -21.05
CA LEU A 272 19.98 -4.79 -21.36
C LEU A 272 18.59 -5.02 -21.97
N ILE A 273 17.55 -4.48 -21.32
CA ILE A 273 16.16 -4.48 -21.79
C ILE A 273 15.75 -3.02 -21.90
N CYS A 274 15.59 -2.54 -23.13
CA CYS A 274 15.45 -1.12 -23.44
C CYS A 274 14.09 -0.75 -24.05
N GLU A 275 13.10 -1.67 -24.03
CA GLU A 275 11.75 -1.41 -24.50
C GLU A 275 10.74 -1.75 -23.41
N PHE A 276 9.75 -0.86 -23.18
CA PHE A 276 8.66 -1.07 -22.23
C PHE A 276 7.62 -2.05 -22.80
N GLN A 277 7.99 -3.33 -22.87
CA GLN A 277 7.13 -4.40 -23.40
C GLN A 277 6.50 -5.25 -22.32
N ALA A 278 7.16 -5.42 -21.19
CA ALA A 278 6.76 -6.28 -20.10
C ALA A 278 7.39 -5.83 -18.77
N GLU A 279 6.94 -6.43 -17.68
CA GLU A 279 7.57 -6.35 -16.39
C GLU A 279 8.75 -7.35 -16.31
N TYR A 280 9.87 -6.90 -15.77
CA TYR A 280 11.05 -7.72 -15.52
C TYR A 280 11.57 -7.42 -14.12
N SER A 281 11.58 -8.45 -13.26
CA SER A 281 12.15 -8.35 -11.91
C SER A 281 13.36 -9.28 -11.78
N PHE A 282 14.48 -8.75 -11.36
CA PHE A 282 15.70 -9.55 -11.13
C PHE A 282 15.52 -10.42 -9.89
N VAL A 283 15.75 -11.71 -10.03
CA VAL A 283 15.65 -12.70 -8.94
C VAL A 283 17.03 -13.06 -8.39
N GLY A 284 18.00 -13.27 -9.25
CA GLY A 284 19.35 -13.66 -8.90
C GLY A 284 20.18 -13.97 -10.13
N ASN A 285 21.43 -14.37 -9.92
CA ASN A 285 22.32 -14.69 -11.02
C ASN A 285 23.27 -15.84 -10.69
N ASP A 286 23.77 -16.46 -11.74
CA ASP A 286 24.90 -17.38 -11.70
C ASP A 286 25.94 -16.86 -12.71
N GLY A 287 26.88 -16.06 -12.22
CA GLY A 287 27.77 -15.32 -13.10
C GLY A 287 26.98 -14.38 -14.02
N SER A 288 27.20 -14.50 -15.32
CA SER A 288 26.51 -13.71 -16.35
C SER A 288 25.12 -14.22 -16.73
N ARG A 289 24.63 -15.27 -16.10
CA ARG A 289 23.29 -15.80 -16.28
C ARG A 289 22.36 -15.18 -15.26
N PHE A 290 21.36 -14.39 -15.71
CA PHE A 290 20.37 -13.72 -14.87
C PHE A 290 19.06 -14.47 -14.89
N TRP A 291 18.43 -14.64 -13.71
CA TRP A 291 17.05 -15.12 -13.59
C TRP A 291 16.12 -13.94 -13.39
N LEU A 292 15.08 -13.88 -14.22
CA LEU A 292 14.12 -12.78 -14.27
C LEU A 292 12.69 -13.33 -14.14
N LEU A 293 11.93 -12.75 -13.23
CA LEU A 293 10.48 -12.92 -13.18
C LEU A 293 9.85 -11.94 -14.18
N THR A 294 8.99 -12.43 -15.05
CA THR A 294 8.42 -11.59 -16.12
C THR A 294 7.01 -12.01 -16.50
N ASP A 295 6.22 -11.04 -16.96
CA ASP A 295 4.95 -11.30 -17.63
C ASP A 295 5.06 -11.29 -19.18
N PHE A 296 6.28 -11.22 -19.68
CA PHE A 296 6.52 -11.27 -21.13
C PHE A 296 5.99 -12.58 -21.73
N GLN A 297 4.96 -12.46 -22.61
CA GLN A 297 4.22 -13.59 -23.19
C GLN A 297 3.63 -14.56 -22.15
N ALA A 298 3.40 -14.07 -20.93
CA ALA A 298 2.89 -14.85 -19.80
C ALA A 298 2.15 -13.93 -18.82
N PRO A 299 0.86 -13.60 -19.03
CA PRO A 299 0.14 -12.63 -18.19
C PRO A 299 0.12 -12.99 -16.70
N ARG A 300 0.23 -14.26 -16.34
CA ARG A 300 0.30 -14.75 -14.95
C ARG A 300 1.73 -14.98 -14.47
N ARG A 301 2.70 -14.52 -15.25
CA ARG A 301 4.15 -14.52 -15.01
C ARG A 301 4.79 -15.89 -15.09
N ARG A 302 6.07 -15.86 -15.37
CA ARG A 302 6.99 -17.02 -15.45
C ARG A 302 8.39 -16.58 -15.03
N LEU A 303 9.24 -17.54 -14.72
CA LEU A 303 10.68 -17.32 -14.50
C LEU A 303 11.45 -17.69 -15.74
N VAL A 304 12.29 -16.77 -16.21
CA VAL A 304 13.17 -16.98 -17.37
C VAL A 304 14.63 -16.74 -16.97
N ALA A 305 15.55 -17.31 -17.73
CA ALA A 305 16.97 -17.01 -17.65
C ALA A 305 17.43 -16.26 -18.91
N LEU A 306 18.34 -15.31 -18.70
CA LEU A 306 18.94 -14.51 -19.75
C LEU A 306 20.44 -14.51 -19.55
N ASP A 307 21.20 -14.94 -20.57
CA ASP A 307 22.66 -14.87 -20.55
C ASP A 307 23.14 -13.55 -21.15
N LEU A 308 24.04 -12.84 -20.46
CA LEU A 308 24.54 -11.55 -20.93
C LEU A 308 25.31 -11.65 -22.25
N ASP A 309 25.88 -12.83 -22.56
CA ASP A 309 26.55 -13.09 -23.83
C ASP A 309 25.56 -13.31 -24.99
N ASN A 310 24.32 -13.60 -24.70
CA ASN A 310 23.24 -13.79 -25.69
C ASN A 310 21.92 -13.18 -25.18
N PRO A 311 21.84 -11.86 -25.01
CA PRO A 311 20.70 -11.22 -24.34
C PRO A 311 19.40 -11.26 -25.15
N GLY A 312 19.47 -11.61 -26.42
CA GLY A 312 18.27 -11.75 -27.28
C GLY A 312 17.47 -13.04 -27.06
N HIS A 313 17.97 -13.97 -26.23
CA HIS A 313 17.32 -15.26 -26.00
C HIS A 313 16.93 -15.43 -24.53
N LEU A 314 15.62 -15.57 -24.28
CA LEU A 314 15.08 -15.91 -22.97
C LEU A 314 14.80 -17.42 -22.90
N GLN A 315 15.40 -18.07 -21.92
CA GLN A 315 15.13 -19.48 -21.63
C GLN A 315 14.10 -19.60 -20.52
N GLU A 316 12.99 -20.30 -20.76
CA GLU A 316 12.00 -20.57 -19.75
C GLU A 316 12.55 -21.53 -18.69
N VAL A 317 12.41 -21.16 -17.39
CA VAL A 317 12.83 -21.97 -16.24
C VAL A 317 11.62 -22.48 -15.47
N ILE A 318 10.71 -21.58 -15.08
CA ILE A 318 9.43 -21.96 -14.49
C ILE A 318 8.36 -21.43 -15.42
N PRO A 319 7.57 -22.32 -16.06
CA PRO A 319 6.52 -21.90 -16.98
C PRO A 319 5.36 -21.21 -16.28
N GLU A 320 4.60 -20.42 -17.06
CA GLU A 320 3.33 -19.87 -16.60
C GLU A 320 2.40 -21.01 -16.15
N ALA A 321 1.75 -20.81 -15.01
CA ALA A 321 0.80 -21.75 -14.43
C ALA A 321 -0.62 -21.17 -14.44
N GLU A 322 -1.59 -21.97 -14.00
CA GLU A 322 -2.95 -21.49 -13.79
C GLU A 322 -3.02 -20.45 -12.66
N GLU A 323 -2.21 -20.65 -11.61
CA GLU A 323 -2.05 -19.70 -10.52
C GLU A 323 -1.13 -18.53 -10.95
N THR A 324 -1.33 -17.37 -10.33
CA THR A 324 -0.51 -16.19 -10.64
C THR A 324 0.78 -16.21 -9.85
N LEU A 325 1.91 -16.19 -10.54
CA LEU A 325 3.24 -16.11 -9.92
C LEU A 325 3.53 -14.67 -9.47
N GLN A 326 3.57 -14.42 -8.16
CA GLN A 326 3.76 -13.10 -7.59
C GLN A 326 5.21 -12.72 -7.34
N GLY A 327 6.03 -13.69 -6.99
CA GLY A 327 7.42 -13.48 -6.64
C GLY A 327 8.21 -14.77 -6.62
N VAL A 328 9.53 -14.65 -6.69
CA VAL A 328 10.46 -15.77 -6.59
C VAL A 328 11.65 -15.34 -5.75
N SER A 329 12.02 -16.14 -4.76
CA SER A 329 13.26 -15.98 -3.99
C SER A 329 14.25 -17.11 -4.33
N LEU A 330 15.54 -16.81 -4.30
CA LEU A 330 16.60 -17.78 -4.50
C LEU A 330 17.27 -18.08 -3.15
N ILE A 331 16.97 -19.24 -2.57
CA ILE A 331 17.48 -19.67 -1.26
C ILE A 331 17.83 -21.15 -1.34
N HIS A 332 18.91 -21.57 -0.71
CA HIS A 332 19.34 -22.97 -0.65
C HIS A 332 19.50 -23.60 -2.05
N ASN A 333 20.01 -22.85 -3.02
CA ASN A 333 20.08 -23.26 -4.43
C ASN A 333 18.74 -23.76 -4.99
N GLN A 334 17.65 -23.18 -4.52
CA GLN A 334 16.29 -23.47 -4.97
C GLN A 334 15.54 -22.17 -5.21
N PHE A 335 14.53 -22.22 -6.08
CA PHE A 335 13.56 -21.15 -6.20
C PHE A 335 12.37 -21.43 -5.28
N VAL A 336 12.07 -20.47 -4.44
CA VAL A 336 10.83 -20.44 -3.64
C VAL A 336 9.87 -19.53 -4.37
N ALA A 337 8.82 -20.09 -4.93
CA ALA A 337 7.87 -19.39 -5.78
C ALA A 337 6.57 -19.09 -5.02
N PHE A 338 6.17 -17.83 -5.02
CA PHE A 338 4.94 -17.32 -4.40
C PHE A 338 3.85 -17.25 -5.44
N TYR A 339 2.80 -18.04 -5.28
CA TYR A 339 1.63 -17.99 -6.14
C TYR A 339 0.42 -17.43 -5.41
N LEU A 340 -0.47 -16.79 -6.16
CA LEU A 340 -1.84 -16.55 -5.73
C LEU A 340 -2.77 -17.55 -6.43
N LYS A 341 -3.50 -18.30 -5.63
CA LYS A 341 -4.61 -19.13 -6.05
C LYS A 341 -5.89 -18.49 -5.50
N ASP A 342 -6.70 -17.94 -6.39
CA ASP A 342 -7.92 -17.21 -5.99
C ASP A 342 -7.65 -16.24 -4.80
N ALA A 343 -6.62 -15.39 -4.95
CA ALA A 343 -6.25 -14.34 -4.00
C ALA A 343 -5.73 -14.80 -2.62
N HIS A 344 -5.34 -16.06 -2.44
CA HIS A 344 -4.61 -16.53 -1.26
C HIS A 344 -3.28 -17.19 -1.65
N THR A 345 -2.33 -17.21 -0.71
CA THR A 345 -0.96 -17.61 -1.00
C THR A 345 -0.80 -19.13 -1.09
N GLN A 346 -0.02 -19.56 -2.09
CA GLN A 346 0.48 -20.92 -2.25
C GLN A 346 1.98 -20.85 -2.52
N ILE A 347 2.80 -21.65 -1.83
CA ILE A 347 4.25 -21.64 -1.97
C ILE A 347 4.73 -22.94 -2.60
N LYS A 348 5.45 -22.83 -3.71
CA LYS A 348 6.06 -23.98 -4.42
C LYS A 348 7.56 -23.80 -4.50
N THR A 349 8.30 -24.90 -4.51
CA THR A 349 9.76 -24.91 -4.64
C THR A 349 10.17 -25.59 -5.93
N PHE A 350 11.23 -25.07 -6.54
CA PHE A 350 11.80 -25.57 -7.80
C PHE A 350 13.32 -25.59 -7.70
N ALA A 351 13.93 -26.58 -8.37
CA ALA A 351 15.37 -26.59 -8.58
C ALA A 351 15.79 -25.50 -9.57
N LEU A 352 17.09 -25.20 -9.64
CA LEU A 352 17.64 -24.17 -10.55
C LEU A 352 17.38 -24.46 -12.03
N ASP A 353 17.16 -25.72 -12.39
CA ASP A 353 16.80 -26.13 -13.75
C ASP A 353 15.29 -26.05 -14.04
N GLY A 354 14.49 -25.64 -13.04
CA GLY A 354 13.02 -25.55 -13.15
C GLY A 354 12.27 -26.80 -12.72
N THR A 355 12.96 -27.86 -12.29
CA THR A 355 12.31 -29.08 -11.80
C THR A 355 11.50 -28.77 -10.54
N TYR A 356 10.21 -29.12 -10.53
CA TYR A 356 9.33 -28.97 -9.38
C TYR A 356 9.74 -29.89 -8.23
N LEU A 357 9.95 -29.32 -7.04
CA LEU A 357 10.40 -30.05 -5.85
C LEU A 357 9.29 -30.34 -4.84
N GLY A 358 8.27 -29.50 -4.82
CA GLY A 358 7.14 -29.67 -3.89
C GLY A 358 6.52 -28.35 -3.47
N GLU A 359 5.52 -28.48 -2.62
CA GLU A 359 4.79 -27.35 -2.02
C GLU A 359 5.17 -27.22 -0.55
N ILE A 360 5.33 -25.99 -0.05
CA ILE A 360 5.45 -25.72 1.37
C ILE A 360 4.04 -25.51 1.92
N PRO A 361 3.51 -26.43 2.75
CA PRO A 361 2.16 -26.29 3.29
C PRO A 361 2.03 -25.07 4.19
N LEU A 362 0.92 -24.33 4.05
CA LEU A 362 0.57 -23.20 4.92
C LEU A 362 -0.54 -23.64 5.90
N PRO A 363 -0.68 -22.94 7.05
CA PRO A 363 -1.66 -23.32 8.07
C PRO A 363 -3.12 -23.27 7.64
N GLY A 364 -3.44 -22.59 6.54
CA GLY A 364 -4.81 -22.48 6.06
C GLY A 364 -4.95 -21.44 4.96
N LEU A 365 -6.18 -20.96 4.75
CA LEU A 365 -6.48 -19.89 3.82
C LEU A 365 -5.96 -18.58 4.39
N GLY A 366 -4.98 -17.98 3.74
CA GLY A 366 -4.35 -16.77 4.20
C GLY A 366 -3.26 -16.27 3.28
N SER A 367 -2.40 -15.44 3.83
CA SER A 367 -1.27 -14.83 3.14
C SER A 367 0.04 -15.22 3.81
N ALA A 368 1.04 -15.58 3.03
CA ALA A 368 2.40 -15.79 3.50
C ALA A 368 3.36 -14.82 2.84
N SER A 369 4.30 -14.32 3.63
CA SER A 369 5.35 -13.39 3.18
C SER A 369 6.68 -13.72 3.86
N GLY A 370 7.77 -13.20 3.31
CA GLY A 370 9.10 -13.48 3.79
C GLY A 370 9.85 -14.41 2.86
N PHE A 371 10.31 -15.55 3.35
CA PHE A 371 11.16 -16.45 2.58
C PHE A 371 12.35 -15.72 1.96
N ALA A 372 12.95 -14.83 2.75
CA ALA A 372 14.17 -14.12 2.38
C ALA A 372 15.40 -14.87 2.88
N GLY A 373 16.53 -14.67 2.23
CA GLY A 373 17.79 -15.28 2.61
C GLY A 373 18.81 -15.24 1.50
N LYS A 374 19.96 -15.83 1.76
CA LYS A 374 21.05 -15.97 0.82
C LYS A 374 20.96 -17.30 0.08
N ARG A 375 21.64 -17.37 -1.06
CA ARG A 375 21.62 -18.54 -1.93
C ARG A 375 22.02 -19.85 -1.22
N TYR A 376 22.89 -19.79 -0.22
CA TYR A 376 23.40 -20.97 0.48
C TYR A 376 22.83 -21.15 1.90
N ASP A 377 21.87 -20.33 2.29
CA ASP A 377 21.20 -20.48 3.58
C ASP A 377 20.45 -21.81 3.62
N THR A 378 20.43 -22.44 4.80
CA THR A 378 19.73 -23.70 5.04
C THR A 378 18.37 -23.52 5.68
N GLU A 379 18.06 -22.29 6.12
CA GLU A 379 16.81 -21.93 6.76
C GLU A 379 16.30 -20.58 6.28
N THR A 380 15.02 -20.37 6.45
CA THR A 380 14.38 -19.08 6.23
C THR A 380 13.21 -18.90 7.19
N PHE A 381 12.67 -17.70 7.25
CA PHE A 381 11.50 -17.38 8.05
C PHE A 381 10.38 -16.86 7.15
N TYR A 382 9.15 -17.16 7.51
CA TYR A 382 7.99 -16.58 6.88
C TYR A 382 6.90 -16.23 7.88
N THR A 383 6.09 -15.25 7.53
CA THR A 383 4.94 -14.83 8.31
C THR A 383 3.67 -15.29 7.60
N PHE A 384 2.81 -15.97 8.33
CA PHE A 384 1.46 -16.34 7.88
C PHE A 384 0.44 -15.48 8.61
N THR A 385 -0.54 -14.96 7.89
CA THR A 385 -1.66 -14.19 8.44
C THR A 385 -2.96 -14.51 7.69
N SER A 386 -4.07 -14.27 8.34
CA SER A 386 -5.40 -14.28 7.75
C SER A 386 -6.26 -13.23 8.46
N PHE A 387 -7.51 -13.08 8.09
CA PHE A 387 -8.38 -12.05 8.69
C PHE A 387 -8.52 -12.19 10.21
N THR A 388 -8.51 -13.43 10.72
CA THR A 388 -8.64 -13.73 12.15
C THR A 388 -7.39 -14.36 12.75
N THR A 389 -6.32 -14.48 11.96
CA THR A 389 -5.04 -15.03 12.40
C THR A 389 -3.99 -13.91 12.41
N PRO A 390 -3.53 -13.48 13.61
CA PRO A 390 -2.46 -12.47 13.69
C PRO A 390 -1.20 -12.94 12.98
N PRO A 391 -0.33 -12.03 12.53
CA PRO A 391 0.92 -12.37 11.87
C PRO A 391 1.76 -13.32 12.71
N THR A 392 1.85 -14.58 12.28
CA THR A 392 2.52 -15.69 12.98
C THR A 392 3.78 -16.07 12.21
N ILE A 393 4.91 -16.15 12.89
CA ILE A 393 6.21 -16.37 12.27
C ILE A 393 6.59 -17.84 12.41
N TYR A 394 6.95 -18.44 11.27
CA TYR A 394 7.45 -19.80 11.15
C TYR A 394 8.90 -19.80 10.69
N ARG A 395 9.65 -20.78 11.17
CA ARG A 395 11.01 -21.11 10.71
C ARG A 395 10.93 -22.33 9.80
N TYR A 396 11.46 -22.19 8.59
CA TYR A 396 11.50 -23.28 7.61
C TYR A 396 12.94 -23.77 7.42
N ASP A 397 13.14 -25.08 7.60
CA ASP A 397 14.41 -25.77 7.42
C ASP A 397 14.41 -26.50 6.08
N PHE A 398 15.26 -26.05 5.14
CA PHE A 398 15.39 -26.64 3.81
C PHE A 398 15.99 -28.06 3.85
N THR A 399 16.76 -28.40 4.89
CA THR A 399 17.38 -29.72 4.99
C THR A 399 16.39 -30.81 5.41
N THR A 400 15.39 -30.46 6.21
CA THR A 400 14.34 -31.36 6.68
C THR A 400 13.00 -31.19 5.96
N GLY A 401 12.81 -30.05 5.29
CA GLY A 401 11.55 -29.70 4.66
C GLY A 401 10.43 -29.39 5.66
N ARG A 402 10.77 -28.95 6.88
CA ARG A 402 9.80 -28.73 7.96
C ARG A 402 9.69 -27.28 8.36
N SER A 403 8.45 -26.84 8.58
CA SER A 403 8.14 -25.56 9.23
C SER A 403 7.90 -25.79 10.73
N THR A 404 8.50 -24.95 11.56
CA THR A 404 8.26 -24.93 13.00
C THR A 404 7.76 -23.56 13.42
N LEU A 405 6.84 -23.52 14.38
CA LEU A 405 6.36 -22.26 14.94
C LEU A 405 7.53 -21.53 15.63
N PHE A 406 7.76 -20.29 15.26
CA PHE A 406 8.82 -19.47 15.86
C PHE A 406 8.26 -18.42 16.81
N ARG A 407 7.26 -17.63 16.38
CA ARG A 407 6.58 -16.64 17.23
C ARG A 407 5.11 -16.58 16.88
N GLN A 408 4.26 -16.64 17.91
CA GLN A 408 2.81 -16.49 17.77
C GLN A 408 2.34 -15.33 18.65
N PRO A 409 1.74 -14.28 18.08
CA PRO A 409 1.19 -13.18 18.87
C PRO A 409 0.01 -13.64 19.73
N GLN A 410 -0.13 -13.01 20.91
CA GLN A 410 -1.25 -13.24 21.82
C GLN A 410 -2.19 -12.04 21.76
N VAL A 411 -3.27 -12.14 21.01
CA VAL A 411 -4.29 -11.10 20.88
C VAL A 411 -5.51 -11.49 21.73
N ASP A 412 -6.07 -10.53 22.43
CA ASP A 412 -7.19 -10.72 23.33
C ASP A 412 -8.53 -10.87 22.57
N PHE A 413 -8.64 -11.93 21.77
CA PHE A 413 -9.92 -12.30 21.12
C PHE A 413 -9.93 -13.80 20.80
N ASP A 414 -11.12 -14.36 20.59
CA ASP A 414 -11.28 -15.75 20.20
C ASP A 414 -11.45 -15.87 18.68
N PRO A 415 -10.40 -16.33 17.95
CA PRO A 415 -10.49 -16.49 16.50
C PRO A 415 -11.49 -17.56 16.06
N HIS A 416 -11.81 -18.53 16.93
CA HIS A 416 -12.73 -19.63 16.63
C HIS A 416 -14.20 -19.18 16.61
N ALA A 417 -14.50 -18.01 17.18
CA ALA A 417 -15.83 -17.44 17.14
C ALA A 417 -16.24 -16.93 15.75
N TYR A 418 -15.27 -16.82 14.85
CA TYR A 418 -15.46 -16.26 13.51
C TYR A 418 -15.12 -17.26 12.43
N GLU A 419 -15.68 -17.08 11.24
CA GLU A 419 -15.35 -17.87 10.06
C GLU A 419 -14.98 -16.98 8.89
N VAL A 420 -14.05 -17.47 8.10
CA VAL A 420 -13.58 -16.87 6.85
C VAL A 420 -14.00 -17.80 5.71
N GLN A 421 -14.68 -17.27 4.73
CA GLN A 421 -15.04 -18.02 3.53
C GLN A 421 -14.79 -17.22 2.28
N GLN A 422 -14.57 -17.91 1.18
CA GLN A 422 -14.48 -17.32 -0.14
C GLN A 422 -15.73 -17.67 -0.93
N VAL A 423 -16.32 -16.65 -1.56
CA VAL A 423 -17.45 -16.79 -2.46
C VAL A 423 -17.09 -16.18 -3.81
N PHE A 424 -17.89 -16.49 -4.82
CA PHE A 424 -17.78 -15.93 -6.17
C PHE A 424 -19.12 -15.36 -6.59
N TYR A 425 -19.10 -14.22 -7.25
CA TYR A 425 -20.30 -13.58 -7.78
C TYR A 425 -20.07 -13.11 -9.20
N ALA A 426 -21.13 -12.84 -9.94
CA ALA A 426 -21.06 -12.31 -11.29
C ALA A 426 -21.15 -10.79 -11.25
N SER A 427 -20.22 -10.11 -11.92
CA SER A 427 -20.29 -8.69 -12.18
C SER A 427 -21.34 -8.39 -13.26
N LYS A 428 -21.56 -7.10 -13.52
CA LYS A 428 -22.55 -6.61 -14.51
C LYS A 428 -22.37 -7.24 -15.90
N ASP A 429 -21.13 -7.47 -16.32
CA ASP A 429 -20.81 -8.09 -17.61
C ASP A 429 -20.68 -9.62 -17.55
N GLY A 430 -21.03 -10.25 -16.43
CA GLY A 430 -20.95 -11.69 -16.22
C GLY A 430 -19.59 -12.19 -15.74
N THR A 431 -18.57 -11.36 -15.62
CA THR A 431 -17.26 -11.76 -15.11
C THR A 431 -17.37 -12.28 -13.69
N ARG A 432 -16.77 -13.43 -13.43
CA ARG A 432 -16.73 -14.07 -12.12
C ARG A 432 -15.71 -13.38 -11.23
N ILE A 433 -16.15 -12.83 -10.08
CA ILE A 433 -15.33 -12.08 -9.13
C ILE A 433 -15.25 -12.85 -7.82
N PRO A 434 -14.03 -13.12 -7.27
CA PRO A 434 -13.90 -13.69 -5.93
C PRO A 434 -14.11 -12.64 -4.86
N MET A 435 -14.62 -13.06 -3.71
CA MET A 435 -14.81 -12.20 -2.55
C MET A 435 -14.60 -13.00 -1.27
N PHE A 436 -13.82 -12.45 -0.34
CA PHE A 436 -13.74 -12.99 1.02
C PHE A 436 -14.85 -12.43 1.88
N LEU A 437 -15.44 -13.29 2.70
CA LEU A 437 -16.43 -12.93 3.72
C LEU A 437 -15.92 -13.36 5.09
N VAL A 438 -16.06 -12.48 6.06
CA VAL A 438 -15.69 -12.75 7.45
C VAL A 438 -16.84 -12.31 8.36
N HIS A 439 -17.27 -13.18 9.22
CA HIS A 439 -18.37 -12.90 10.16
C HIS A 439 -18.36 -13.93 11.29
N ARG A 440 -19.23 -13.72 12.28
CA ARG A 440 -19.44 -14.66 13.36
C ARG A 440 -19.85 -16.04 12.81
N ARG A 441 -19.32 -17.09 13.40
CA ARG A 441 -19.65 -18.46 13.03
C ARG A 441 -21.14 -18.74 13.25
N GLY A 442 -21.79 -19.36 12.27
CA GLY A 442 -23.20 -19.67 12.32
C GLY A 442 -24.14 -18.49 12.15
N LEU A 443 -23.68 -17.42 11.50
CA LEU A 443 -24.48 -16.22 11.23
C LEU A 443 -25.76 -16.57 10.47
N ALA A 444 -26.91 -16.19 11.04
CA ALA A 444 -28.18 -16.30 10.34
C ALA A 444 -28.34 -15.19 9.31
N ARG A 445 -28.72 -15.54 8.09
CA ARG A 445 -28.89 -14.59 6.99
C ARG A 445 -30.24 -13.88 7.07
N THR A 446 -30.35 -12.94 8.00
CA THR A 446 -31.58 -12.17 8.25
C THR A 446 -31.76 -10.98 7.33
N GLY A 447 -30.72 -10.61 6.58
CA GLY A 447 -30.71 -9.40 5.74
C GLY A 447 -30.51 -8.10 6.51
N ASP A 448 -30.11 -8.16 7.78
CA ASP A 448 -30.08 -6.97 8.66
C ASP A 448 -28.73 -6.80 9.40
N HIS A 449 -27.68 -7.48 8.95
CA HIS A 449 -26.37 -7.35 9.58
C HIS A 449 -25.64 -6.12 9.10
N PRO A 450 -25.04 -5.33 10.00
CA PRO A 450 -24.14 -4.25 9.60
C PRO A 450 -22.97 -4.85 8.82
N THR A 451 -22.75 -4.37 7.61
CA THR A 451 -21.76 -4.93 6.69
C THR A 451 -20.83 -3.85 6.18
N LEU A 452 -19.54 -4.12 6.25
CA LEU A 452 -18.48 -3.29 5.69
C LEU A 452 -17.93 -3.97 4.44
N LEU A 453 -18.15 -3.33 3.30
CA LEU A 453 -17.63 -3.74 2.00
C LEU A 453 -16.38 -2.89 1.70
N TYR A 454 -15.23 -3.55 1.61
CA TYR A 454 -13.92 -2.91 1.41
C TYR A 454 -13.35 -3.28 0.05
N GLY A 455 -12.78 -2.31 -0.66
CA GLY A 455 -12.16 -2.56 -1.96
C GLY A 455 -11.02 -1.63 -2.30
N TYR A 456 -10.29 -2.01 -3.35
CA TYR A 456 -9.21 -1.21 -3.91
C TYR A 456 -9.33 -1.14 -5.44
N GLY A 457 -9.00 -2.20 -6.17
CA GLY A 457 -9.28 -2.36 -7.60
C GLY A 457 -8.41 -1.49 -8.50
N GLY A 458 -7.10 -1.58 -8.38
CA GLY A 458 -6.20 -0.85 -9.27
C GLY A 458 -4.72 -1.17 -9.07
N PHE A 459 -3.90 -0.67 -9.97
CA PHE A 459 -2.44 -0.74 -9.93
C PHE A 459 -1.86 -2.15 -9.83
N GLY A 460 -2.61 -3.17 -10.24
CA GLY A 460 -2.17 -4.55 -10.12
C GLY A 460 -2.01 -5.03 -8.66
N ILE A 461 -2.54 -4.29 -7.69
CA ILE A 461 -2.45 -4.63 -6.26
C ILE A 461 -3.51 -5.67 -5.92
N SER A 462 -3.06 -6.82 -5.42
CA SER A 462 -3.93 -7.90 -4.96
C SER A 462 -4.32 -7.70 -3.51
N LEU A 463 -5.61 -7.78 -3.20
CA LEU A 463 -6.10 -7.81 -1.83
C LEU A 463 -6.12 -9.25 -1.33
N THR A 464 -5.19 -9.56 -0.45
CA THR A 464 -5.05 -10.89 0.15
C THR A 464 -5.53 -10.89 1.61
N PRO A 465 -5.88 -12.05 2.20
CA PRO A 465 -6.28 -12.09 3.59
C PRO A 465 -5.19 -11.53 4.52
N SER A 466 -5.54 -10.60 5.39
CA SER A 466 -4.61 -10.06 6.38
C SER A 466 -5.33 -9.72 7.68
N PHE A 467 -4.60 -9.82 8.78
CA PHE A 467 -5.10 -9.49 10.10
C PHE A 467 -5.16 -7.99 10.32
N SER A 468 -6.25 -7.52 10.93
CA SER A 468 -6.42 -6.14 11.34
C SER A 468 -7.14 -6.09 12.70
N VAL A 469 -6.57 -5.36 13.63
CA VAL A 469 -7.23 -5.10 14.94
C VAL A 469 -8.55 -4.37 14.75
N GLY A 470 -8.60 -3.44 13.81
CA GLY A 470 -9.85 -2.73 13.48
C GLY A 470 -10.93 -3.69 13.00
N LEU A 471 -10.57 -4.67 12.18
CA LEU A 471 -11.51 -5.70 11.73
C LEU A 471 -12.02 -6.56 12.89
N VAL A 472 -11.15 -6.94 13.82
CA VAL A 472 -11.58 -7.70 15.01
C VAL A 472 -12.64 -6.93 15.79
N ALA A 473 -12.42 -5.66 16.05
CA ALA A 473 -13.41 -4.81 16.74
C ALA A 473 -14.72 -4.73 15.97
N TRP A 474 -14.67 -4.62 14.64
CA TRP A 474 -15.86 -4.64 13.78
C TRP A 474 -16.65 -5.95 13.91
N LEU A 475 -15.97 -7.08 13.89
CA LEU A 475 -16.57 -8.41 14.04
C LEU A 475 -17.19 -8.61 15.43
N GLU A 476 -16.53 -8.11 16.48
CA GLU A 476 -17.05 -8.15 17.86
C GLU A 476 -18.37 -7.38 18.00
N MET A 477 -18.57 -6.35 17.21
CA MET A 477 -19.84 -5.59 17.17
C MET A 477 -20.96 -6.29 16.40
N GLY A 478 -20.72 -7.50 15.89
CA GLY A 478 -21.67 -8.25 15.06
C GLY A 478 -21.59 -7.89 13.57
N GLY A 479 -20.55 -7.19 13.16
CA GLY A 479 -20.37 -6.79 11.77
C GLY A 479 -19.96 -7.93 10.85
N VAL A 480 -20.39 -7.86 9.60
CA VAL A 480 -19.91 -8.67 8.48
C VAL A 480 -18.87 -7.84 7.72
N TYR A 481 -17.80 -8.49 7.29
CA TYR A 481 -16.78 -7.88 6.45
C TYR A 481 -16.70 -8.60 5.10
N ALA A 482 -16.68 -7.84 4.02
CA ALA A 482 -16.61 -8.37 2.67
C ALA A 482 -15.49 -7.67 1.89
N GLN A 483 -14.64 -8.45 1.22
CA GLN A 483 -13.49 -7.95 0.49
C GLN A 483 -13.42 -8.62 -0.88
N PRO A 484 -14.04 -8.02 -1.92
CA PRO A 484 -13.95 -8.55 -3.27
C PRO A 484 -12.61 -8.24 -3.91
N ASN A 485 -12.18 -9.14 -4.78
CA ASN A 485 -10.96 -9.01 -5.56
C ASN A 485 -11.32 -8.46 -6.95
N LEU A 486 -11.45 -7.14 -7.01
CA LEU A 486 -11.93 -6.41 -8.17
C LEU A 486 -10.94 -6.46 -9.34
N ARG A 487 -11.44 -6.38 -10.57
CA ARG A 487 -10.57 -6.10 -11.71
C ARG A 487 -9.77 -4.83 -11.50
N GLY A 488 -8.60 -4.72 -12.10
CA GLY A 488 -7.61 -3.69 -11.81
C GLY A 488 -6.57 -4.13 -10.78
N GLY A 489 -6.86 -5.14 -9.97
CA GLY A 489 -5.87 -5.82 -9.13
C GLY A 489 -5.03 -6.84 -9.91
N GLY A 490 -4.12 -7.51 -9.22
CA GLY A 490 -3.19 -8.48 -9.80
C GLY A 490 -3.52 -9.94 -9.54
N GLU A 491 -4.68 -10.24 -8.94
CA GLU A 491 -5.04 -11.56 -8.45
C GLU A 491 -4.98 -12.65 -9.52
N TYR A 492 -5.34 -12.30 -10.77
CA TYR A 492 -5.30 -13.19 -11.93
C TYR A 492 -4.33 -12.71 -13.01
N GLY A 493 -3.30 -11.97 -12.62
CA GLY A 493 -2.24 -11.51 -13.50
C GLY A 493 -2.54 -10.20 -14.22
N GLU A 494 -1.72 -9.91 -15.24
CA GLU A 494 -1.78 -8.61 -15.94
C GLU A 494 -3.06 -8.41 -16.74
N ALA A 495 -3.65 -9.48 -17.26
CA ALA A 495 -4.95 -9.37 -17.96
C ALA A 495 -6.06 -8.89 -17.01
N TRP A 496 -6.04 -9.32 -15.75
CA TRP A 496 -6.97 -8.86 -14.72
C TRP A 496 -6.74 -7.38 -14.38
N HIS A 497 -5.49 -6.98 -14.27
CA HIS A 497 -5.11 -5.58 -14.07
C HIS A 497 -5.59 -4.70 -15.22
N GLN A 498 -5.26 -5.03 -16.45
CA GLN A 498 -5.63 -4.26 -17.64
C GLN A 498 -7.15 -4.16 -17.83
N ALA A 499 -7.90 -5.17 -17.40
CA ALA A 499 -9.36 -5.15 -17.46
C ALA A 499 -10.00 -4.04 -16.60
N GLY A 500 -9.24 -3.40 -15.71
CA GLY A 500 -9.68 -2.32 -14.84
C GLY A 500 -8.94 -1.00 -15.03
N THR A 501 -8.22 -0.82 -16.15
CA THR A 501 -7.45 0.41 -16.40
C THR A 501 -8.08 1.30 -17.48
N LYS A 502 -7.78 2.60 -17.44
CA LYS A 502 -8.13 3.59 -18.48
C LYS A 502 -9.61 3.51 -18.87
N LEU A 503 -9.90 3.23 -20.13
CA LEU A 503 -11.28 3.14 -20.64
C LEU A 503 -12.10 2.02 -20.00
N ASN A 504 -11.44 1.08 -19.33
CA ASN A 504 -12.09 -0.04 -18.63
C ASN A 504 -12.33 0.22 -17.14
N LYS A 505 -11.95 1.39 -16.62
CA LYS A 505 -12.02 1.67 -15.18
C LYS A 505 -13.42 1.52 -14.59
N GLN A 506 -14.45 1.84 -15.35
CA GLN A 506 -15.86 1.67 -14.91
C GLN A 506 -16.17 0.23 -14.48
N LYS A 507 -15.52 -0.77 -15.08
CA LYS A 507 -15.72 -2.19 -14.71
C LYS A 507 -15.35 -2.46 -13.26
N VAL A 508 -14.37 -1.73 -12.71
CA VAL A 508 -13.99 -1.84 -11.29
C VAL A 508 -15.14 -1.39 -10.39
N PHE A 509 -15.78 -0.29 -10.72
CA PHE A 509 -16.95 0.22 -10.00
C PHE A 509 -18.14 -0.72 -10.14
N ASP A 510 -18.37 -1.26 -11.35
CA ASP A 510 -19.40 -2.25 -11.61
C ASP A 510 -19.19 -3.52 -10.76
N ASP A 511 -17.95 -4.00 -10.64
CA ASP A 511 -17.60 -5.14 -9.79
C ASP A 511 -17.94 -4.89 -8.33
N PHE A 512 -17.65 -3.70 -7.82
CA PHE A 512 -17.90 -3.32 -6.44
C PHE A 512 -19.42 -3.16 -6.15
N ILE A 513 -20.13 -2.52 -7.07
CA ILE A 513 -21.58 -2.37 -6.98
C ILE A 513 -22.27 -3.75 -7.01
N ALA A 514 -21.80 -4.65 -7.89
CA ALA A 514 -22.32 -6.01 -7.98
C ALA A 514 -22.05 -6.80 -6.67
N ALA A 515 -20.93 -6.58 -6.01
CA ALA A 515 -20.68 -7.16 -4.68
C ALA A 515 -21.69 -6.72 -3.65
N ALA A 516 -22.03 -5.43 -3.61
CA ALA A 516 -23.04 -4.88 -2.73
C ALA A 516 -24.43 -5.50 -3.00
N GLU A 517 -24.81 -5.57 -4.25
CA GLU A 517 -26.08 -6.18 -4.69
C GLU A 517 -26.15 -7.67 -4.32
N TRP A 518 -25.04 -8.39 -4.49
CA TRP A 518 -24.93 -9.79 -4.10
C TRP A 518 -25.10 -10.01 -2.59
N LEU A 519 -24.48 -9.18 -1.76
CA LEU A 519 -24.59 -9.24 -0.30
C LEU A 519 -26.04 -9.03 0.16
N ILE A 520 -26.74 -8.09 -0.46
CA ILE A 520 -28.16 -7.83 -0.19
C ILE A 520 -29.01 -9.01 -0.64
N ALA A 521 -28.82 -9.49 -1.86
CA ALA A 521 -29.62 -10.59 -2.43
C ALA A 521 -29.44 -11.91 -1.67
N HIS A 522 -28.27 -12.13 -1.05
CA HIS A 522 -27.95 -13.35 -0.31
C HIS A 522 -28.27 -13.24 1.20
N GLY A 523 -28.95 -12.20 1.63
CA GLY A 523 -29.47 -12.08 2.98
C GLY A 523 -28.45 -11.69 4.04
N TYR A 524 -27.31 -11.10 3.67
CA TYR A 524 -26.33 -10.60 4.63
C TYR A 524 -26.71 -9.23 5.19
N THR A 525 -27.21 -8.34 4.35
CA THR A 525 -27.41 -6.94 4.70
C THR A 525 -28.52 -6.31 3.84
N ASN A 526 -28.74 -5.02 4.03
CA ASN A 526 -29.63 -4.18 3.23
C ASN A 526 -29.02 -2.77 3.09
N PRO A 527 -29.58 -1.90 2.23
CA PRO A 527 -29.00 -0.57 2.00
C PRO A 527 -28.89 0.32 3.23
N SER A 528 -29.68 0.08 4.28
CA SER A 528 -29.62 0.85 5.53
C SER A 528 -28.54 0.34 6.50
N LYS A 529 -27.91 -0.80 6.20
CA LYS A 529 -26.89 -1.47 7.02
C LYS A 529 -25.57 -1.68 6.29
N LEU A 530 -25.46 -1.25 5.04
CA LEU A 530 -24.27 -1.46 4.21
C LEU A 530 -23.41 -0.20 4.17
N ALA A 531 -22.16 -0.34 4.58
CA ALA A 531 -21.13 0.69 4.48
C ALA A 531 -20.03 0.25 3.50
N ILE A 532 -19.45 1.23 2.82
CA ILE A 532 -18.32 1.01 1.92
C ILE A 532 -17.07 1.77 2.38
N ALA A 533 -15.91 1.16 2.19
CA ALA A 533 -14.63 1.75 2.57
C ALA A 533 -13.54 1.42 1.55
N GLY A 534 -12.56 2.29 1.46
CA GLY A 534 -11.37 2.13 0.63
C GLY A 534 -10.45 3.32 0.75
N GLY A 535 -9.17 3.12 0.52
CA GLY A 535 -8.14 4.15 0.61
C GLY A 535 -7.40 4.36 -0.70
N SER A 536 -6.91 5.57 -0.95
CA SER A 536 -6.13 5.93 -2.13
C SER A 536 -6.94 5.69 -3.42
N ASN A 537 -6.51 4.80 -4.31
CA ASN A 537 -7.34 4.33 -5.42
C ASN A 537 -8.67 3.72 -4.94
N GLY A 538 -8.68 3.10 -3.75
CA GLY A 538 -9.89 2.64 -3.07
C GLY A 538 -10.79 3.78 -2.59
N GLY A 539 -10.22 4.95 -2.31
CA GLY A 539 -10.98 6.18 -2.03
C GLY A 539 -11.72 6.67 -3.27
N LEU A 540 -11.07 6.64 -4.42
CA LEU A 540 -11.72 6.87 -5.72
C LEU A 540 -12.87 5.88 -5.94
N LEU A 541 -12.64 4.60 -5.69
CA LEU A 541 -13.65 3.55 -5.76
C LEU A 541 -14.90 3.92 -4.95
N VAL A 542 -14.71 4.27 -3.69
CA VAL A 542 -15.81 4.67 -2.79
C VAL A 542 -16.52 5.93 -3.30
N GLY A 543 -15.75 6.94 -3.70
CA GLY A 543 -16.29 8.18 -4.26
C GLY A 543 -17.13 7.95 -5.52
N ALA A 544 -16.64 7.15 -6.45
CA ALA A 544 -17.36 6.81 -7.68
C ALA A 544 -18.64 6.02 -7.38
N CYS A 545 -18.59 5.03 -6.48
CA CYS A 545 -19.75 4.20 -6.15
C CYS A 545 -20.84 4.99 -5.40
N LEU A 546 -20.47 5.86 -4.46
CA LEU A 546 -21.45 6.68 -3.76
C LEU A 546 -22.12 7.71 -4.68
N THR A 547 -21.45 8.19 -5.71
CA THR A 547 -22.04 9.10 -6.69
C THR A 547 -22.93 8.38 -7.69
N GLN A 548 -22.57 7.16 -8.09
CA GLN A 548 -23.33 6.37 -9.07
C GLN A 548 -24.54 5.67 -8.46
N ARG A 549 -24.43 5.19 -7.23
CA ARG A 549 -25.48 4.43 -6.53
C ARG A 549 -25.66 4.90 -5.09
N PRO A 550 -26.06 6.16 -4.88
CA PRO A 550 -26.28 6.69 -3.52
C PRO A 550 -27.41 5.96 -2.76
N ASP A 551 -28.30 5.29 -3.47
CA ASP A 551 -29.40 4.50 -2.93
C ASP A 551 -28.96 3.19 -2.25
N LEU A 552 -27.78 2.71 -2.57
CA LEU A 552 -27.32 1.36 -2.21
C LEU A 552 -26.59 1.31 -0.86
N PHE A 553 -26.08 2.44 -0.38
CA PHE A 553 -25.21 2.52 0.79
C PHE A 553 -25.76 3.44 1.87
N ALA A 554 -25.65 3.00 3.13
CA ALA A 554 -25.97 3.83 4.29
C ALA A 554 -24.81 4.76 4.67
N ALA A 555 -23.59 4.30 4.48
CA ALA A 555 -22.39 5.02 4.87
C ALA A 555 -21.24 4.80 3.89
N ALA A 556 -20.34 5.78 3.79
CA ALA A 556 -19.13 5.71 2.99
C ALA A 556 -17.93 6.28 3.76
N LEU A 557 -16.80 5.57 3.70
CA LEU A 557 -15.54 5.94 4.34
C LEU A 557 -14.42 6.03 3.30
N PRO A 558 -14.43 7.05 2.42
CA PRO A 558 -13.34 7.25 1.46
C PRO A 558 -12.13 7.87 2.15
N ALA A 559 -10.97 7.21 2.08
CA ALA A 559 -9.75 7.64 2.73
C ALA A 559 -8.67 8.02 1.71
N VAL A 560 -8.00 9.14 1.92
CA VAL A 560 -6.87 9.63 1.11
C VAL A 560 -7.07 9.44 -0.39
N GLY A 561 -8.28 9.73 -0.87
CA GLY A 561 -8.75 9.34 -2.19
C GLY A 561 -8.36 10.30 -3.31
N VAL A 562 -8.35 9.75 -4.52
CA VAL A 562 -8.22 10.53 -5.75
C VAL A 562 -9.63 10.88 -6.23
N PHE A 563 -10.06 12.13 -6.03
CA PHE A 563 -11.44 12.54 -6.34
C PHE A 563 -11.57 13.47 -7.53
N ASP A 564 -10.50 14.17 -7.89
CA ASP A 564 -10.44 15.02 -9.07
C ASP A 564 -9.66 14.30 -10.18
N MET A 565 -10.39 13.63 -11.05
CA MET A 565 -9.80 12.84 -12.14
C MET A 565 -9.38 13.67 -13.33
N LEU A 566 -9.56 15.01 -13.28
CA LEU A 566 -9.16 15.92 -14.35
C LEU A 566 -7.89 16.70 -13.99
N ARG A 567 -7.47 16.72 -12.71
CA ARG A 567 -6.30 17.45 -12.25
C ARG A 567 -5.28 16.63 -11.48
N PHE A 568 -5.54 15.34 -11.22
CA PHE A 568 -4.65 14.48 -10.40
C PHE A 568 -3.21 14.47 -10.90
N HIS A 569 -3.00 14.53 -12.20
CA HIS A 569 -1.69 14.47 -12.85
C HIS A 569 -0.86 15.76 -12.69
N LYS A 570 -1.45 16.81 -12.14
CA LYS A 570 -0.80 18.12 -11.92
C LYS A 570 -0.13 18.28 -10.56
N PHE A 571 -0.33 17.29 -9.66
CA PHE A 571 0.18 17.35 -8.28
C PHE A 571 1.27 16.31 -8.05
N THR A 572 2.38 16.69 -7.44
CA THR A 572 3.48 15.85 -6.95
C THR A 572 3.84 14.67 -7.87
N ILE A 573 3.45 13.45 -7.52
CA ILE A 573 3.69 12.23 -8.32
C ILE A 573 2.45 11.79 -9.12
N GLY A 574 1.37 12.55 -9.10
CA GLY A 574 0.10 12.16 -9.75
C GLY A 574 0.20 11.87 -11.24
N TRP A 575 1.13 12.52 -11.96
CA TRP A 575 1.42 12.22 -13.36
C TRP A 575 1.74 10.73 -13.59
N ALA A 576 2.28 10.06 -12.57
CA ALA A 576 2.63 8.64 -12.65
C ALA A 576 1.41 7.73 -12.80
N TRP A 577 0.21 8.19 -12.47
CA TRP A 577 -1.01 7.39 -12.53
C TRP A 577 -1.73 7.48 -13.87
N VAL A 578 -1.19 8.23 -14.82
CA VAL A 578 -1.75 8.32 -16.19
C VAL A 578 -1.75 6.95 -16.88
N SER A 579 -0.76 6.11 -16.63
CA SER A 579 -0.73 4.74 -17.15
C SER A 579 -1.90 3.87 -16.64
N GLU A 580 -2.42 4.17 -15.46
CA GLU A 580 -3.56 3.48 -14.84
C GLU A 580 -4.90 4.10 -15.21
N TYR A 581 -5.02 5.41 -15.10
CA TYR A 581 -6.28 6.14 -15.26
C TYR A 581 -6.50 6.72 -16.65
N GLY A 582 -5.42 6.92 -17.43
CA GLY A 582 -5.46 7.75 -18.62
C GLY A 582 -5.24 9.21 -18.32
N SER A 583 -5.13 10.02 -19.39
CA SER A 583 -4.90 11.47 -19.30
C SER A 583 -6.13 12.25 -19.75
N PRO A 584 -6.53 13.31 -19.03
CA PRO A 584 -7.58 14.21 -19.50
C PRO A 584 -7.17 15.01 -20.76
N ASP A 585 -5.88 15.03 -21.11
CA ASP A 585 -5.40 15.65 -22.34
C ASP A 585 -5.72 14.82 -23.60
N ASN A 586 -6.00 13.53 -23.43
CA ASN A 586 -6.49 12.65 -24.50
C ASN A 586 -8.02 12.71 -24.55
N PRO A 587 -8.65 13.03 -25.70
CA PRO A 587 -10.10 13.22 -25.80
C PRO A 587 -10.92 11.99 -25.37
N GLU A 588 -10.50 10.78 -25.72
CA GLU A 588 -11.21 9.54 -25.36
C GLU A 588 -11.07 9.22 -23.87
N GLU A 589 -9.85 9.38 -23.33
CA GLU A 589 -9.58 9.16 -21.93
C GLU A 589 -10.25 10.24 -21.05
N PHE A 590 -10.32 11.47 -21.51
CA PHE A 590 -11.07 12.54 -20.85
C PHE A 590 -12.54 12.16 -20.66
N LYS A 591 -13.20 11.65 -21.70
CA LYS A 591 -14.60 11.22 -21.62
C LYS A 591 -14.81 10.17 -20.53
N ALA A 592 -13.93 9.19 -20.47
CA ALA A 592 -13.99 8.13 -19.45
C ALA A 592 -13.78 8.70 -18.04
N LEU A 593 -12.75 9.53 -17.86
CA LEU A 593 -12.42 10.16 -16.58
C LEU A 593 -13.56 11.08 -16.10
N TYR A 594 -14.08 11.90 -16.97
CA TYR A 594 -15.17 12.83 -16.65
C TYR A 594 -16.46 12.10 -16.27
N ALA A 595 -16.73 10.97 -16.90
CA ALA A 595 -17.92 10.17 -16.66
C ALA A 595 -17.99 9.59 -15.25
N TYR A 596 -16.85 9.28 -14.60
CA TYR A 596 -16.85 8.70 -13.27
C TYR A 596 -16.19 9.58 -12.19
N SER A 597 -15.50 10.66 -12.55
CA SER A 597 -14.80 11.52 -11.57
C SER A 597 -15.73 11.92 -10.44
N PRO A 598 -15.44 11.52 -9.19
CA PRO A 598 -16.35 11.77 -8.07
C PRO A 598 -16.69 13.25 -7.88
N LEU A 599 -15.68 14.11 -7.96
CA LEU A 599 -15.86 15.56 -7.80
C LEU A 599 -16.82 16.16 -8.85
N HIS A 600 -16.79 15.62 -10.07
CA HIS A 600 -17.53 16.18 -11.21
C HIS A 600 -18.90 15.51 -11.44
N ASN A 601 -19.26 14.50 -10.66
CA ASN A 601 -20.51 13.75 -10.82
C ASN A 601 -21.48 13.88 -9.64
N LEU A 602 -21.27 14.87 -8.80
CA LEU A 602 -22.20 15.20 -7.73
C LEU A 602 -23.41 15.95 -8.29
N LYS A 603 -24.60 15.50 -7.90
CA LYS A 603 -25.87 16.08 -8.34
C LYS A 603 -26.53 16.80 -7.17
N PRO A 604 -26.67 18.15 -7.22
CA PRO A 604 -27.35 18.90 -6.17
C PRO A 604 -28.74 18.35 -5.85
N GLY A 605 -29.08 18.29 -4.57
CA GLY A 605 -30.39 17.80 -4.12
C GLY A 605 -30.52 16.29 -4.01
N THR A 606 -29.46 15.53 -4.32
CA THR A 606 -29.44 14.07 -4.13
C THR A 606 -29.20 13.75 -2.66
N ALA A 607 -29.93 12.76 -2.13
CA ALA A 607 -29.67 12.21 -0.80
C ALA A 607 -28.49 11.25 -0.85
N TYR A 608 -27.30 11.76 -0.54
CA TYR A 608 -26.07 10.95 -0.48
C TYR A 608 -25.96 10.22 0.85
N PRO A 609 -25.28 9.08 0.90
CA PRO A 609 -25.05 8.36 2.15
C PRO A 609 -24.24 9.20 3.13
N ALA A 610 -24.39 8.89 4.41
CA ALA A 610 -23.53 9.47 5.44
C ALA A 610 -22.08 9.19 5.07
N THR A 611 -21.24 10.21 5.06
CA THR A 611 -19.86 10.10 4.55
C THR A 611 -18.88 10.70 5.55
N LEU A 612 -17.84 9.95 5.89
CA LEU A 612 -16.68 10.43 6.63
C LEU A 612 -15.46 10.29 5.73
N ILE A 613 -15.03 11.40 5.17
CA ILE A 613 -13.81 11.49 4.37
C ILE A 613 -12.64 11.61 5.35
N THR A 614 -11.60 10.81 5.18
CA THR A 614 -10.36 10.94 5.95
C THR A 614 -9.19 11.30 5.05
N THR A 615 -8.36 12.23 5.50
CA THR A 615 -7.15 12.68 4.81
C THR A 615 -6.11 13.18 5.81
N ALA A 616 -4.98 13.64 5.33
CA ALA A 616 -3.88 14.11 6.16
C ALA A 616 -3.17 15.30 5.51
N ASP A 617 -2.67 16.22 6.33
CA ASP A 617 -2.09 17.49 5.90
C ASP A 617 -0.72 17.37 5.20
N HIS A 618 0.01 16.26 5.43
CA HIS A 618 1.32 15.97 4.85
C HIS A 618 1.28 14.87 3.77
N ASP A 619 0.10 14.56 3.25
CA ASP A 619 -0.04 13.60 2.15
C ASP A 619 0.47 14.24 0.85
N ASP A 620 1.70 13.89 0.48
CA ASP A 620 2.34 14.32 -0.76
C ASP A 620 2.28 13.25 -1.86
N ARG A 621 1.66 12.11 -1.60
CA ARG A 621 1.34 11.11 -2.62
C ARG A 621 0.02 11.41 -3.30
N VAL A 622 -1.05 11.45 -2.54
CA VAL A 622 -2.38 11.91 -2.99
C VAL A 622 -2.69 13.18 -2.21
N VAL A 623 -2.45 14.33 -2.82
CA VAL A 623 -2.54 15.61 -2.13
C VAL A 623 -3.92 15.81 -1.48
N PRO A 624 -3.98 16.37 -0.27
CA PRO A 624 -5.24 16.48 0.48
C PRO A 624 -6.28 17.37 -0.21
N ALA A 625 -5.87 18.21 -1.16
CA ALA A 625 -6.76 19.01 -1.99
C ALA A 625 -7.87 18.19 -2.66
N HIS A 626 -7.61 16.95 -3.06
CA HIS A 626 -8.64 16.04 -3.57
C HIS A 626 -9.78 15.88 -2.57
N SER A 627 -9.45 15.57 -1.32
CA SER A 627 -10.41 15.37 -0.24
C SER A 627 -11.09 16.67 0.15
N PHE A 628 -10.37 17.78 0.17
CA PHE A 628 -10.93 19.10 0.52
C PHE A 628 -11.99 19.53 -0.49
N LYS A 629 -11.65 19.48 -1.77
CA LYS A 629 -12.57 19.83 -2.86
C LYS A 629 -13.79 18.93 -2.88
N PHE A 630 -13.58 17.62 -2.72
CA PHE A 630 -14.67 16.66 -2.70
C PHE A 630 -15.61 16.86 -1.49
N ALA A 631 -15.07 17.11 -0.30
CA ALA A 631 -15.86 17.41 0.89
C ALA A 631 -16.72 18.66 0.70
N ALA A 632 -16.13 19.75 0.22
CA ALA A 632 -16.85 21.00 -0.05
C ALA A 632 -17.99 20.79 -1.06
N ALA A 633 -17.70 20.11 -2.16
CA ALA A 633 -18.68 19.85 -3.21
C ALA A 633 -19.81 18.90 -2.75
N LEU A 634 -19.47 17.85 -1.99
CA LEU A 634 -20.43 16.89 -1.48
C LEU A 634 -21.35 17.53 -0.42
N GLN A 635 -20.81 18.35 0.47
CA GLN A 635 -21.61 19.12 1.43
C GLN A 635 -22.60 20.05 0.73
N ALA A 636 -22.16 20.72 -0.34
CA ALA A 636 -23.03 21.58 -1.14
C ALA A 636 -24.12 20.83 -1.91
N ALA A 637 -23.83 19.61 -2.37
CA ALA A 637 -24.76 18.79 -3.14
C ALA A 637 -25.74 18.01 -2.29
N GLN A 638 -25.44 17.76 -1.00
CA GLN A 638 -26.27 16.93 -0.13
C GLN A 638 -27.70 17.44 -0.01
N GLY A 639 -28.64 16.68 -0.54
CA GLY A 639 -30.11 16.98 -0.44
C GLY A 639 -30.80 16.26 0.70
N GLY A 640 -30.15 15.28 1.32
CA GLY A 640 -30.67 14.51 2.44
C GLY A 640 -30.18 15.04 3.79
N SER A 641 -30.51 14.29 4.85
CA SER A 641 -30.17 14.64 6.24
C SER A 641 -28.88 13.98 6.76
N GLN A 642 -28.28 13.09 5.98
CA GLN A 642 -27.12 12.35 6.42
C GLN A 642 -25.87 13.25 6.48
N PRO A 643 -25.00 13.09 7.49
CA PRO A 643 -23.83 13.94 7.67
C PRO A 643 -22.78 13.70 6.59
N ILE A 644 -22.16 14.78 6.14
CA ILE A 644 -20.99 14.77 5.26
C ILE A 644 -19.84 15.44 6.03
N LEU A 645 -18.91 14.64 6.50
CA LEU A 645 -17.83 15.09 7.36
C LEU A 645 -16.47 14.80 6.72
N ILE A 646 -15.48 15.62 7.06
CA ILE A 646 -14.08 15.38 6.73
C ILE A 646 -13.24 15.45 7.99
N ARG A 647 -12.42 14.41 8.20
CA ARG A 647 -11.46 14.30 9.28
C ARG A 647 -10.04 14.47 8.69
N ILE A 648 -9.39 15.56 9.03
CA ILE A 648 -8.08 15.93 8.50
C ILE A 648 -7.06 15.71 9.60
N ASP A 649 -6.24 14.67 9.47
CA ASP A 649 -5.19 14.37 10.43
C ASP A 649 -4.03 15.34 10.24
N THR A 650 -3.42 15.76 11.34
CA THR A 650 -2.25 16.64 11.32
C THR A 650 -0.97 15.82 11.50
N LYS A 651 0.14 16.27 10.89
CA LYS A 651 1.42 15.55 10.93
C LYS A 651 1.28 14.08 10.50
N ALA A 652 0.49 13.84 9.49
CA ALA A 652 0.27 12.53 8.90
C ALA A 652 0.26 12.65 7.38
N GLY A 653 0.59 11.56 6.70
CA GLY A 653 0.65 11.47 5.25
C GLY A 653 -0.30 10.43 4.69
N HIS A 654 0.14 9.71 3.68
CA HIS A 654 -0.68 8.72 2.96
C HIS A 654 -0.99 7.46 3.78
N GLY A 655 -0.32 7.25 4.90
CA GLY A 655 -0.57 6.15 5.83
C GLY A 655 0.70 5.51 6.36
N ALA A 656 1.74 5.41 5.57
CA ALA A 656 3.02 4.83 6.00
C ALA A 656 3.62 5.64 7.15
N GLY A 657 4.11 4.93 8.18
CA GLY A 657 4.77 5.55 9.32
C GLY A 657 3.84 6.25 10.32
N LYS A 658 2.53 6.12 10.17
CA LYS A 658 1.56 6.70 11.10
C LYS A 658 1.73 6.10 12.50
N PRO A 659 1.85 6.94 13.57
CA PRO A 659 1.97 6.45 14.94
C PRO A 659 0.80 5.56 15.37
N THR A 660 1.07 4.57 16.22
CA THR A 660 0.06 3.66 16.76
C THR A 660 -1.11 4.42 17.41
N SER A 661 -0.81 5.46 18.19
CA SER A 661 -1.85 6.29 18.84
C SER A 661 -2.80 6.92 17.84
N LYS A 662 -2.30 7.40 16.70
CA LYS A 662 -3.11 7.97 15.62
C LYS A 662 -3.95 6.90 14.91
N LEU A 663 -3.40 5.70 14.69
CA LEU A 663 -4.12 4.58 14.10
C LEU A 663 -5.31 4.15 14.95
N ILE A 664 -5.11 4.04 16.26
CA ILE A 664 -6.15 3.68 17.22
C ILE A 664 -7.26 4.74 17.22
N GLU A 665 -6.90 6.01 17.32
CA GLU A 665 -7.86 7.11 17.35
C GLU A 665 -8.67 7.22 16.06
N GLU A 666 -8.01 7.12 14.91
CA GLU A 666 -8.68 7.14 13.60
C GLU A 666 -9.64 5.96 13.44
N THR A 667 -9.23 4.77 13.83
CA THR A 667 -10.08 3.58 13.78
C THR A 667 -11.31 3.73 14.70
N ALA A 668 -11.11 4.24 15.90
CA ALA A 668 -12.21 4.53 16.83
C ALA A 668 -13.20 5.52 16.24
N ASP A 669 -12.71 6.59 15.61
CA ASP A 669 -13.55 7.60 14.97
C ASP A 669 -14.36 7.03 13.80
N ARG A 670 -13.73 6.24 12.95
CA ARG A 670 -14.40 5.59 11.81
C ARG A 670 -15.48 4.61 12.27
N TRP A 671 -15.18 3.76 13.24
CA TRP A 671 -16.15 2.79 13.77
C TRP A 671 -17.26 3.47 14.56
N ALA A 672 -16.96 4.49 15.34
CA ALA A 672 -17.99 5.28 16.04
C ALA A 672 -18.99 5.90 15.05
N PHE A 673 -18.48 6.47 13.96
CA PHE A 673 -19.32 7.00 12.89
C PHE A 673 -20.24 5.92 12.30
N LEU A 674 -19.72 4.72 12.02
CA LEU A 674 -20.52 3.61 11.51
C LEU A 674 -21.55 3.11 12.53
N VAL A 675 -21.18 3.01 13.80
CA VAL A 675 -22.11 2.65 14.88
C VAL A 675 -23.30 3.61 14.90
N GLN A 676 -23.03 4.90 14.83
CA GLN A 676 -24.08 5.93 14.84
C GLN A 676 -24.96 5.85 13.60
N VAL A 677 -24.38 5.74 12.42
CA VAL A 677 -25.11 5.77 11.14
C VAL A 677 -25.89 4.49 10.88
N LEU A 678 -25.30 3.33 11.20
CA LEU A 678 -25.92 2.04 10.95
C LEU A 678 -26.84 1.60 12.10
N GLY A 679 -26.93 2.38 13.18
CA GLY A 679 -27.76 2.03 14.33
C GLY A 679 -27.31 0.75 15.03
N ILE A 680 -25.99 0.54 15.16
CA ILE A 680 -25.44 -0.61 15.89
C ILE A 680 -25.65 -0.36 17.40
N PRO A 681 -26.14 -1.36 18.18
CA PRO A 681 -26.31 -1.18 19.61
C PRO A 681 -25.02 -0.77 20.30
N GLY A 682 -25.08 0.35 21.04
CA GLY A 682 -23.90 0.98 21.62
C GLY A 682 -23.29 0.27 22.83
N ASP A 683 -23.83 -0.86 23.27
CA ASP A 683 -23.36 -1.58 24.45
C ASP A 683 -22.25 -2.61 24.15
N GLY A 684 -21.81 -2.70 22.89
CA GLY A 684 -20.71 -3.59 22.49
C GLY A 684 -20.96 -5.07 22.77
N ARG A 685 -22.10 -5.40 23.36
CA ARG A 685 -22.57 -6.76 23.51
C ARG A 685 -23.39 -7.10 22.28
N GLY A 686 -22.69 -7.33 21.18
CA GLY A 686 -23.32 -7.95 20.03
C GLY A 686 -23.91 -9.27 20.49
N VAL A 687 -25.23 -9.33 20.49
CA VAL A 687 -26.08 -10.53 20.52
C VAL A 687 -25.39 -11.80 21.04
N SER A 688 -25.01 -11.83 22.32
CA SER A 688 -24.65 -13.07 23.02
C SER A 688 -25.77 -13.62 23.87
N GLU A 689 -26.97 -12.98 23.81
CA GLU A 689 -28.17 -13.47 24.48
C GLU A 689 -29.40 -13.22 23.59
N LEU A 690 -29.60 -14.05 22.59
CA LEU A 690 -30.88 -14.41 22.01
C LEU A 690 -30.80 -15.82 21.46
#